data_a28de073eb2fd5a41fdabe23bb32035e
#
_entry.id   a28de073eb2fd5a41fdabe23bb32035e
#
_cell.length_a   1.000
_cell.length_b   1.000
_cell.length_c   1.000
_cell.angle_alpha   90.00
_cell.angle_beta   90.00
_cell.angle_gamma   90.00
#
_symmetry.space_group_name_H-M   'P 1'
#
loop_
_entity.id
_entity.type
_entity.pdbx_description
1 polymer ?
#
loop_
_entity_poly.entity_id
_entity_poly.type
_entity_poly.pdbx_seq_one_letter_code
_entity_poly.pdbx_strand_id
1 'polypeptide(L)'
;MANKILPAAFAHDADRLARFTREAKTLASLNHPHIAGIYGLEESGAVTALVMELVQGDDLSQRMAHGAIPTDEALPIAKQIAEALEAAHEQGIVHRDLKPSNIKVRPDGTVKVLDFGLAKPMEPTDGSSPYMSMSPTITSPALTEPGIVLGTAAYMAPEQAKGRPVDKRSDVWAFGVVLLEMLRGQRLFMGETNSDILADVLRAPIDFSRLPPDTPRTIQALLRRCLNRDVKNRLRDIGEARIAIDEALTAPDQRPDAPPERRRTIPWVIAGGALVVSAAVLLQWEPWRAPTMRDKSLIRLDASLGPDALGTDALETDVTTVAISPDGTRVVFPIRGADGKPRLGSRLLDQAVVTPLAGTEGGVTPFFSPDSQSIGFVANNKLKTVALGGGLPVVVSDVTTFRGASWGEHGEIIVSLFTTGGLQGIPVAGGTPHEVTRLAPKQFLHTQPQVLPEGHAALFTASSSVVSLEHATIQAVTLDESSGKAGVVTTILSPGHSAHYLTTSGSTGDLVYLNRGVLYAVAFDPARLQIRGMPVPILDDMADASRLDIDPFSVSRDGTLVYRSGTPVDSGWPVLWLDKSGKTEPLVKAAGFYSYPSFSPDGRRLALVADTGKGQEIYVQDTQRDTLTRVTFTGSQKRAPVWSPDGVHLAFSSAGPPAEHLAWIRADGSGEPQVLIETPTRSSALAMSPDGKLLAYHDNKSDGDTDIWTLPLDTTDPEHPKPGKPAQFLATAAREAGPAFSPDGRYIAYFSNESGRYEIYVKPRSGADGKPGPGTWQVSTTGGIFPLWSPRGGELFYRGNPAARSIMVADYTAAGGLFAASAGRQWTDRLTRTVGTFLSYNVAPDGKRFAVFPMPEAAAEDKGAPHVTFLLNFFDELRRKVPVGK
;
A
#
# COMPACT_ATOMS: atom_id res chain seq x y z
N MET A 1 46.85 24.57 12.73
CA MET A 1 45.36 24.56 12.61
C MET A 1 45.00 23.69 11.47
N ALA A 2 43.92 22.92 11.60
CA ALA A 2 43.34 22.14 10.52
C ALA A 2 42.02 22.81 10.09
N ASN A 3 41.76 22.89 8.77
CA ASN A 3 40.54 23.47 8.23
C ASN A 3 39.69 22.37 7.63
N LYS A 4 38.48 22.21 8.13
CA LYS A 4 37.47 21.29 7.57
C LYS A 4 36.46 22.09 6.76
N ILE A 5 36.51 21.93 5.44
CA ILE A 5 35.62 22.64 4.50
C ILE A 5 34.24 21.99 4.56
N LEU A 6 33.21 22.81 4.67
CA LEU A 6 31.82 22.37 4.61
C LEU A 6 31.39 22.10 3.16
N PRO A 7 30.65 21.00 2.89
CA PRO A 7 30.13 20.74 1.56
C PRO A 7 29.25 21.89 1.06
N ALA A 8 29.32 22.21 -0.24
CA ALA A 8 28.60 23.33 -0.85
C ALA A 8 27.06 23.28 -0.63
N ALA A 9 26.48 22.07 -0.48
CA ALA A 9 25.06 21.89 -0.18
C ALA A 9 24.63 22.45 1.21
N PHE A 10 25.57 22.70 2.12
CA PHE A 10 25.31 23.33 3.43
C PHE A 10 25.40 24.86 3.38
N ALA A 11 26.15 25.40 2.44
CA ALA A 11 26.39 26.84 2.32
C ALA A 11 25.17 27.61 1.78
N HIS A 12 24.21 26.93 1.16
CA HIS A 12 23.03 27.55 0.54
C HIS A 12 21.75 27.51 1.41
N ASP A 13 21.77 26.88 2.60
CA ASP A 13 20.63 26.79 3.52
C ASP A 13 20.93 27.60 4.79
N ALA A 14 20.33 28.79 4.88
CA ALA A 14 20.56 29.73 5.99
C ALA A 14 20.19 29.17 7.37
N ASP A 15 19.12 28.33 7.45
CA ASP A 15 18.69 27.73 8.70
C ASP A 15 19.62 26.59 9.15
N ARG A 16 20.19 25.86 8.22
CA ARG A 16 21.20 24.82 8.50
C ARG A 16 22.50 25.44 8.93
N LEU A 17 22.93 26.53 8.27
CA LEU A 17 24.14 27.25 8.62
C LEU A 17 24.04 27.89 10.01
N ALA A 18 22.89 28.49 10.35
CA ALA A 18 22.64 29.07 11.67
C ALA A 18 22.66 28.01 12.80
N ARG A 19 22.09 26.84 12.55
CA ARG A 19 22.16 25.69 13.50
C ARG A 19 23.57 25.16 13.65
N PHE A 20 24.27 24.94 12.54
CA PHE A 20 25.66 24.51 12.53
C PHE A 20 26.55 25.49 13.30
N THR A 21 26.37 26.80 13.08
CA THR A 21 27.11 27.86 13.80
C THR A 21 26.84 27.83 15.30
N ARG A 22 25.61 27.54 15.72
CA ARG A 22 25.27 27.40 17.15
C ARG A 22 25.94 26.18 17.78
N GLU A 23 25.89 25.01 17.10
CA GLU A 23 26.53 23.79 17.54
C GLU A 23 28.06 23.92 17.59
N ALA A 24 28.65 24.54 16.56
CA ALA A 24 30.07 24.83 16.51
C ALA A 24 30.51 25.75 17.67
N LYS A 25 29.73 26.76 18.04
CA LYS A 25 29.96 27.63 19.19
C LYS A 25 29.87 26.88 20.53
N THR A 26 28.90 25.97 20.66
CA THR A 26 28.76 25.13 21.86
C THR A 26 29.94 24.15 21.98
N LEU A 27 30.38 23.56 20.88
CA LEU A 27 31.59 22.70 20.86
C LEU A 27 32.87 23.49 21.09
N ALA A 28 32.95 24.73 20.62
CA ALA A 28 34.11 25.60 20.86
C ALA A 28 34.26 26.01 22.35
N SER A 29 33.16 25.92 23.11
CA SER A 29 33.22 26.14 24.58
C SER A 29 33.70 24.91 25.37
N LEU A 30 33.79 23.74 24.71
CA LEU A 30 34.22 22.50 25.31
C LEU A 30 35.75 22.44 25.31
N ASN A 31 36.36 22.71 26.44
CA ASN A 31 37.82 22.61 26.60
C ASN A 31 38.17 21.37 27.44
N HIS A 32 38.57 20.29 26.80
CA HIS A 32 38.91 19.02 27.43
C HIS A 32 40.18 18.41 26.86
N PRO A 33 41.09 17.82 27.69
CA PRO A 33 42.35 17.30 27.20
C PRO A 33 42.22 16.25 26.09
N HIS A 34 41.12 15.47 26.10
CA HIS A 34 40.85 14.39 25.15
C HIS A 34 39.85 14.74 24.03
N ILE A 35 39.50 16.03 23.88
CA ILE A 35 38.69 16.52 22.77
C ILE A 35 39.54 17.51 21.93
N ALA A 36 39.46 17.42 20.62
CA ALA A 36 40.16 18.39 19.76
C ALA A 36 39.48 19.77 19.82
N GLY A 37 40.25 20.79 20.12
CA GLY A 37 39.74 22.17 20.24
C GLY A 37 39.21 22.71 18.92
N ILE A 38 38.05 23.38 18.97
CA ILE A 38 37.48 24.13 17.83
C ILE A 38 37.77 25.62 18.08
N TYR A 39 38.44 26.26 17.11
CA TYR A 39 38.85 27.67 17.23
C TYR A 39 37.85 28.64 16.60
N GLY A 40 36.98 28.19 15.72
CA GLY A 40 35.97 29.01 15.08
C GLY A 40 35.55 28.54 13.68
N LEU A 41 34.75 29.39 13.06
CA LEU A 41 34.35 29.27 11.65
C LEU A 41 34.99 30.37 10.85
N GLU A 42 35.60 30.06 9.73
CA GLU A 42 36.09 31.00 8.75
C GLU A 42 35.26 30.94 7.48
N GLU A 43 34.89 32.14 6.97
CA GLU A 43 34.13 32.29 5.72
C GLU A 43 35.02 33.00 4.70
N SER A 44 35.27 32.37 3.56
CA SER A 44 36.01 32.98 2.44
C SER A 44 35.25 32.77 1.13
N GLY A 45 34.57 33.82 0.68
CA GLY A 45 33.71 33.75 -0.50
C GLY A 45 32.52 32.79 -0.31
N ALA A 46 32.42 31.75 -1.14
CA ALA A 46 31.35 30.75 -1.08
C ALA A 46 31.73 29.51 -0.20
N VAL A 47 32.86 29.53 0.51
CA VAL A 47 33.39 28.42 1.27
C VAL A 47 33.37 28.78 2.76
N THR A 48 32.67 27.96 3.56
CA THR A 48 32.72 28.00 5.03
C THR A 48 33.57 26.85 5.55
N ALA A 49 34.54 27.14 6.41
CA ALA A 49 35.43 26.12 6.99
C ALA A 49 35.43 26.19 8.51
N LEU A 50 35.46 25.02 9.16
CA LEU A 50 35.64 24.90 10.58
C LEU A 50 37.15 24.85 10.87
N VAL A 51 37.64 25.77 11.70
CA VAL A 51 39.02 25.85 12.13
C VAL A 51 39.18 25.09 13.45
N MET A 52 40.05 24.07 13.43
CA MET A 52 40.20 23.18 14.59
C MET A 52 41.69 22.88 14.91
N GLU A 53 41.90 22.27 16.08
CA GLU A 53 43.22 21.81 16.53
C GLU A 53 43.80 20.82 15.51
N LEU A 54 45.04 21.06 15.04
CA LEU A 54 45.80 20.09 14.28
C LEU A 54 46.46 19.08 15.23
N VAL A 55 45.86 17.91 15.32
CA VAL A 55 46.33 16.81 16.18
C VAL A 55 47.37 15.99 15.42
N GLN A 56 48.62 15.94 15.91
CA GLN A 56 49.67 15.08 15.36
C GLN A 56 49.50 13.64 15.87
N GLY A 57 49.87 12.64 15.09
CA GLY A 57 49.79 11.23 15.41
C GLY A 57 48.85 10.46 14.51
N ASP A 58 48.92 9.15 14.60
CA ASP A 58 48.07 8.24 13.81
C ASP A 58 46.67 8.21 14.39
N ASP A 59 45.67 8.05 13.49
CA ASP A 59 44.32 7.73 13.96
C ASP A 59 44.24 6.25 14.36
N LEU A 60 43.21 5.90 15.12
CA LEU A 60 43.08 4.57 15.67
C LEU A 60 42.85 3.50 14.55
N SER A 61 42.30 3.88 13.41
CA SER A 61 42.16 2.97 12.26
C SER A 61 43.51 2.59 11.65
N GLN A 62 44.46 3.54 11.60
CA GLN A 62 45.81 3.31 11.12
C GLN A 62 46.57 2.38 12.09
N ARG A 63 46.40 2.59 13.44
CA ARG A 63 47.02 1.72 14.42
C ARG A 63 46.45 0.29 14.37
N MET A 64 45.19 0.11 14.29
CA MET A 64 44.54 -1.20 14.18
C MET A 64 44.80 -1.91 12.84
N ALA A 65 45.23 -1.20 11.81
CA ALA A 65 45.67 -1.83 10.57
C ALA A 65 46.92 -2.71 10.75
N HIS A 66 47.70 -2.50 11.83
CA HIS A 66 48.85 -3.32 12.20
C HIS A 66 48.49 -4.54 13.06
N GLY A 67 47.21 -4.69 13.45
CA GLY A 67 46.71 -5.81 14.24
C GLY A 67 46.00 -5.36 15.54
N ALA A 68 45.81 -6.33 16.46
CA ALA A 68 45.19 -6.06 17.76
C ALA A 68 46.07 -5.17 18.60
N ILE A 69 45.50 -4.24 19.33
CA ILE A 69 46.20 -3.42 20.32
C ILE A 69 46.26 -4.22 21.62
N PRO A 70 47.45 -4.40 22.24
CA PRO A 70 47.59 -5.11 23.51
C PRO A 70 46.63 -4.55 24.56
N THR A 71 46.14 -5.40 25.46
CA THR A 71 45.11 -5.03 26.43
C THR A 71 45.58 -3.91 27.37
N ASP A 72 46.86 -3.90 27.75
CA ASP A 72 47.51 -2.89 28.60
C ASP A 72 47.67 -1.52 27.91
N GLU A 73 47.64 -1.47 26.58
CA GLU A 73 47.61 -0.23 25.78
C GLU A 73 46.17 0.15 25.39
N ALA A 74 45.31 -0.82 25.05
CA ALA A 74 43.93 -0.58 24.61
C ALA A 74 43.06 0.03 25.71
N LEU A 75 43.21 -0.41 26.97
CA LEU A 75 42.38 0.07 28.07
C LEU A 75 42.67 1.54 28.46
N PRO A 76 43.93 2.02 28.53
CA PRO A 76 44.24 3.45 28.74
C PRO A 76 43.69 4.33 27.61
N ILE A 77 43.73 3.87 26.34
CA ILE A 77 43.15 4.58 25.22
C ILE A 77 41.61 4.63 25.37
N ALA A 78 40.97 3.52 25.66
CA ALA A 78 39.53 3.45 25.86
C ALA A 78 39.07 4.32 27.05
N LYS A 79 39.83 4.39 28.12
CA LYS A 79 39.54 5.30 29.24
C LYS A 79 39.47 6.75 28.79
N GLN A 80 40.46 7.23 28.07
CA GLN A 80 40.55 8.60 27.57
C GLN A 80 39.41 8.92 26.57
N ILE A 81 38.99 7.94 25.74
CA ILE A 81 37.82 8.08 24.86
C ILE A 81 36.53 8.22 25.70
N ALA A 82 36.39 7.41 26.75
CA ALA A 82 35.25 7.49 27.65
C ALA A 82 35.18 8.83 28.38
N GLU A 83 36.31 9.36 28.85
CA GLU A 83 36.42 10.68 29.48
C GLU A 83 36.02 11.82 28.51
N ALA A 84 36.45 11.74 27.25
CA ALA A 84 36.06 12.70 26.23
C ALA A 84 34.54 12.70 25.98
N LEU A 85 33.94 11.51 25.86
CA LEU A 85 32.52 11.37 25.66
C LEU A 85 31.72 11.78 26.90
N GLU A 86 32.18 11.45 28.10
CA GLU A 86 31.53 11.85 29.36
C GLU A 86 31.44 13.38 29.46
N ALA A 87 32.55 14.08 29.25
CA ALA A 87 32.57 15.54 29.25
C ALA A 87 31.64 16.18 28.19
N ALA A 88 31.52 15.58 27.01
CA ALA A 88 30.59 16.05 25.98
C ALA A 88 29.12 15.80 26.36
N HIS A 89 28.83 14.61 26.90
CA HIS A 89 27.48 14.23 27.31
C HIS A 89 26.96 15.08 28.49
N GLU A 90 27.81 15.50 29.40
CA GLU A 90 27.48 16.44 30.49
C GLU A 90 27.04 17.82 29.98
N GLN A 91 27.52 18.22 28.79
CA GLN A 91 27.13 19.44 28.13
C GLN A 91 25.96 19.22 27.13
N GLY A 92 25.32 18.03 27.14
CA GLY A 92 24.23 17.68 26.27
C GLY A 92 24.66 17.39 24.83
N ILE A 93 25.96 17.23 24.57
CA ILE A 93 26.51 17.01 23.24
C ILE A 93 26.69 15.50 23.00
N VAL A 94 26.07 14.95 21.95
CA VAL A 94 26.21 13.55 21.52
C VAL A 94 27.06 13.50 20.27
N HIS A 95 28.07 12.62 20.23
CA HIS A 95 29.05 12.56 19.12
C HIS A 95 28.42 12.04 17.81
N ARG A 96 27.59 10.98 17.88
CA ARG A 96 26.81 10.38 16.78
C ARG A 96 27.61 9.76 15.61
N ASP A 97 28.92 9.98 15.53
CA ASP A 97 29.80 9.47 14.45
C ASP A 97 31.17 9.00 15.02
N LEU A 98 31.16 8.42 16.23
CA LEU A 98 32.37 7.87 16.82
C LEU A 98 32.85 6.65 16.02
N LYS A 99 34.11 6.71 15.57
CA LYS A 99 34.78 5.67 14.79
C LYS A 99 36.29 5.82 14.91
N PRO A 100 37.10 4.79 14.61
CA PRO A 100 38.56 4.83 14.76
C PRO A 100 39.24 5.99 14.04
N SER A 101 38.78 6.36 12.84
CA SER A 101 39.34 7.49 12.09
C SER A 101 39.07 8.86 12.72
N ASN A 102 38.13 8.95 13.66
CA ASN A 102 37.83 10.17 14.41
C ASN A 102 38.51 10.19 15.80
N ILE A 103 39.45 9.27 16.07
CA ILE A 103 40.16 9.14 17.31
C ILE A 103 41.65 9.15 16.99
N LYS A 104 42.39 10.20 17.38
CA LYS A 104 43.82 10.29 17.20
C LYS A 104 44.56 10.01 18.48
N VAL A 105 45.67 9.29 18.37
CA VAL A 105 46.58 9.00 19.48
C VAL A 105 47.91 9.67 19.22
N ARG A 106 48.25 10.62 20.04
CA ARG A 106 49.52 11.33 19.95
C ARG A 106 50.72 10.41 20.32
N PRO A 107 51.93 10.78 19.95
CA PRO A 107 53.14 10.03 20.33
C PRO A 107 53.37 9.90 21.85
N ASP A 108 52.84 10.82 22.64
CA ASP A 108 52.86 10.80 24.12
C ASP A 108 51.77 9.94 24.75
N GLY A 109 50.98 9.24 23.93
CA GLY A 109 49.86 8.42 24.42
C GLY A 109 48.55 9.18 24.66
N THR A 110 48.53 10.49 24.46
CA THR A 110 47.32 11.29 24.67
C THR A 110 46.32 11.07 23.53
N VAL A 111 45.08 10.71 23.87
CA VAL A 111 44.00 10.55 22.92
C VAL A 111 43.30 11.89 22.67
N LYS A 112 42.93 12.14 21.42
CA LYS A 112 42.08 13.25 20.97
C LYS A 112 40.93 12.74 20.11
N VAL A 113 39.71 12.94 20.61
CA VAL A 113 38.47 12.66 19.84
C VAL A 113 38.16 13.87 18.95
N LEU A 114 37.91 13.60 17.67
CA LEU A 114 37.67 14.58 16.64
C LEU A 114 36.21 14.50 16.18
N ASP A 115 35.73 15.52 15.46
CA ASP A 115 34.53 15.50 14.62
C ASP A 115 33.23 15.09 15.35
N PHE A 116 32.94 15.70 16.51
CA PHE A 116 31.62 15.62 17.10
C PHE A 116 30.55 16.07 16.08
N GLY A 117 29.52 15.28 15.88
CA GLY A 117 28.53 15.20 14.81
C GLY A 117 27.86 16.45 14.26
N LEU A 118 28.65 17.46 13.91
CA LEU A 118 28.24 18.77 13.37
C LEU A 118 27.46 18.73 12.04
N ALA A 119 27.31 17.56 11.40
CA ALA A 119 26.76 17.46 10.05
C ALA A 119 25.47 16.62 9.94
N LYS A 120 24.89 16.15 11.05
CA LYS A 120 23.66 15.33 11.00
C LYS A 120 22.45 16.09 11.58
N PRO A 121 21.25 16.08 10.91
CA PRO A 121 20.11 16.85 11.34
C PRO A 121 19.60 16.43 12.72
N MET A 122 19.41 17.39 13.65
CA MET A 122 18.70 17.18 14.91
C MET A 122 17.20 17.44 14.72
N GLU A 123 16.34 16.56 15.25
CA GLU A 123 14.96 16.90 15.54
C GLU A 123 14.86 17.81 16.78
N PRO A 124 13.90 18.76 16.82
CA PRO A 124 13.75 19.66 17.96
C PRO A 124 13.15 18.92 19.16
N THR A 125 13.85 18.94 20.29
CA THR A 125 13.26 18.73 21.61
C THR A 125 12.67 20.06 22.09
N ASP A 126 11.43 20.37 21.73
CA ASP A 126 10.54 21.22 22.55
C ASP A 126 9.11 21.12 22.00
N GLY A 127 8.21 20.63 22.86
CA GLY A 127 6.79 20.51 22.57
C GLY A 127 6.10 21.85 22.54
N SER A 128 5.77 22.32 21.34
CA SER A 128 4.62 23.19 21.05
C SER A 128 4.58 23.55 19.57
N SER A 129 4.01 22.71 18.71
CA SER A 129 3.21 23.11 17.54
C SER A 129 2.68 21.85 16.81
N PRO A 130 1.39 21.78 16.48
CA PRO A 130 0.76 20.62 15.86
C PRO A 130 0.73 20.71 14.34
N TYR A 131 1.86 20.91 13.71
CA TYR A 131 1.99 20.80 12.25
C TYR A 131 3.43 20.43 11.88
N MET A 132 3.57 19.26 11.25
CA MET A 132 4.75 18.70 10.58
C MET A 132 5.37 17.47 11.27
N SER A 133 4.66 16.36 11.26
CA SER A 133 5.29 15.03 11.26
C SER A 133 5.63 14.65 9.82
N MET A 134 6.81 15.03 9.37
CA MET A 134 7.42 14.43 8.18
C MET A 134 8.74 13.80 8.60
N SER A 135 8.77 12.46 8.64
CA SER A 135 9.99 11.67 8.79
C SER A 135 10.98 12.02 7.67
N PRO A 136 12.24 12.32 7.97
CA PRO A 136 13.24 12.45 6.92
C PRO A 136 13.58 11.05 6.39
N THR A 137 13.15 10.79 5.19
CA THR A 137 13.62 9.70 4.33
C THR A 137 15.15 9.73 4.27
N ILE A 138 15.80 8.58 4.41
CA ILE A 138 17.24 8.39 4.20
C ILE A 138 17.52 8.52 2.68
N THR A 139 17.45 9.72 2.16
CA THR A 139 17.93 10.08 0.83
C THR A 139 18.56 11.46 0.89
N SER A 140 19.67 11.56 1.66
CA SER A 140 20.61 12.64 1.40
C SER A 140 21.52 12.23 0.25
N PRO A 141 21.67 13.04 -0.82
CA PRO A 141 22.61 12.78 -1.91
C PRO A 141 24.07 12.61 -1.49
N ALA A 142 24.39 12.91 -0.22
CA ALA A 142 25.72 12.72 0.37
C ALA A 142 26.06 11.24 0.68
N LEU A 143 25.14 10.29 0.52
CA LEU A 143 25.39 8.85 0.71
C LEU A 143 25.71 8.10 -0.59
N THR A 144 25.70 8.78 -1.73
CA THR A 144 25.86 8.17 -3.07
C THR A 144 27.13 8.57 -3.83
N GLU A 145 28.05 9.35 -3.22
CA GLU A 145 29.35 9.53 -3.84
C GLU A 145 30.23 8.30 -3.61
N PRO A 146 30.77 7.69 -4.69
CA PRO A 146 31.64 6.52 -4.56
C PRO A 146 32.99 6.95 -3.93
N GLY A 147 33.20 6.56 -2.66
CA GLY A 147 34.49 6.68 -2.01
C GLY A 147 34.53 7.14 -0.54
N ILE A 148 33.48 7.71 0.02
CA ILE A 148 33.56 8.32 1.37
C ILE A 148 32.72 7.59 2.45
N VAL A 149 31.81 6.66 2.12
CA VAL A 149 30.80 6.14 3.06
C VAL A 149 30.99 4.68 3.51
N LEU A 150 31.84 3.91 2.90
CA LEU A 150 31.97 2.47 3.19
C LEU A 150 32.45 2.12 4.60
N GLY A 151 32.92 3.05 5.40
CA GLY A 151 33.46 2.81 6.76
C GLY A 151 32.58 3.23 7.93
N THR A 152 31.61 4.13 7.74
CA THR A 152 30.86 4.72 8.86
C THR A 152 29.69 3.83 9.36
N ALA A 153 29.10 3.04 8.47
CA ALA A 153 27.94 2.19 8.80
C ALA A 153 28.22 1.15 9.90
N ALA A 154 29.46 0.66 9.99
CA ALA A 154 29.86 -0.36 10.96
C ALA A 154 29.80 0.10 12.43
N TYR A 155 29.88 1.41 12.68
CA TYR A 155 29.89 1.98 14.05
C TYR A 155 28.55 2.57 14.44
N MET A 156 27.56 2.63 13.53
CA MET A 156 26.23 3.13 13.84
C MET A 156 25.54 2.27 14.90
N ALA A 157 24.90 2.93 15.85
CA ALA A 157 24.07 2.22 16.80
C ALA A 157 22.82 1.66 16.10
N PRO A 158 22.24 0.54 16.61
CA PRO A 158 21.03 -0.06 16.00
C PRO A 158 19.85 0.90 15.85
N GLU A 159 19.66 1.85 16.76
CA GLU A 159 18.65 2.90 16.66
C GLU A 159 18.96 3.93 15.57
N GLN A 160 20.23 4.29 15.35
CA GLN A 160 20.67 5.14 14.25
C GLN A 160 20.43 4.45 12.90
N ALA A 161 20.81 3.17 12.81
CA ALA A 161 20.56 2.35 11.62
C ALA A 161 19.07 2.18 11.28
N LYS A 162 18.19 2.34 12.28
CA LYS A 162 16.71 2.29 12.14
C LYS A 162 16.07 3.67 11.96
N GLY A 163 16.84 4.75 11.89
CA GLY A 163 16.28 6.11 11.81
C GLY A 163 15.47 6.55 13.03
N ARG A 164 15.70 5.94 14.20
CA ARG A 164 14.99 6.29 15.45
C ARG A 164 15.69 7.45 16.18
N PRO A 165 15.00 8.15 17.09
CA PRO A 165 15.63 9.17 17.92
C PRO A 165 16.86 8.63 18.64
N VAL A 166 17.94 9.41 18.61
CA VAL A 166 19.27 9.01 19.07
C VAL A 166 19.63 9.83 20.29
N ASP A 167 20.03 9.17 21.38
CA ASP A 167 20.56 9.79 22.57
C ASP A 167 22.03 9.38 22.83
N LYS A 168 22.61 9.80 23.94
CA LYS A 168 24.00 9.50 24.33
C LYS A 168 24.35 8.00 24.33
N ARG A 169 23.38 7.10 24.42
CA ARG A 169 23.61 5.65 24.37
C ARG A 169 24.02 5.14 22.98
N SER A 170 23.87 5.95 21.95
CA SER A 170 24.44 5.64 20.63
C SER A 170 25.96 5.70 20.63
N ASP A 171 26.52 6.68 21.35
CA ASP A 171 27.97 6.78 21.52
C ASP A 171 28.53 5.66 22.40
N VAL A 172 27.75 5.18 23.37
CA VAL A 172 28.09 3.99 24.17
C VAL A 172 28.19 2.74 23.28
N TRP A 173 27.30 2.57 22.32
CA TRP A 173 27.39 1.48 21.35
C TRP A 173 28.63 1.61 20.49
N ALA A 174 28.88 2.76 19.86
CA ALA A 174 30.03 3.02 19.02
C ALA A 174 31.36 2.84 19.80
N PHE A 175 31.41 3.30 21.03
CA PHE A 175 32.52 3.05 21.96
C PHE A 175 32.76 1.55 22.17
N GLY A 176 31.69 0.77 22.41
CA GLY A 176 31.81 -0.68 22.57
C GLY A 176 32.35 -1.38 21.32
N VAL A 177 31.94 -0.93 20.11
CA VAL A 177 32.47 -1.44 18.83
C VAL A 177 33.96 -1.12 18.71
N VAL A 178 34.35 0.14 18.96
CA VAL A 178 35.75 0.58 18.88
C VAL A 178 36.63 -0.21 19.89
N LEU A 179 36.21 -0.36 21.14
CA LEU A 179 36.97 -1.11 22.14
C LEU A 179 37.11 -2.60 21.75
N LEU A 180 36.04 -3.23 21.27
CA LEU A 180 36.10 -4.62 20.84
C LEU A 180 37.02 -4.81 19.63
N GLU A 181 37.03 -3.88 18.68
CA GLU A 181 37.90 -3.90 17.52
C GLU A 181 39.37 -3.67 17.87
N MET A 182 39.67 -2.76 18.83
CA MET A 182 41.02 -2.55 19.36
C MET A 182 41.59 -3.85 19.93
N LEU A 183 40.82 -4.56 20.75
CA LEU A 183 41.26 -5.80 21.39
C LEU A 183 41.39 -6.98 20.40
N ARG A 184 40.59 -7.00 19.34
CA ARG A 184 40.58 -8.11 18.36
C ARG A 184 41.48 -7.86 17.14
N GLY A 185 41.82 -6.62 16.82
CA GLY A 185 42.52 -6.26 15.58
C GLY A 185 41.73 -6.49 14.29
N GLN A 186 40.43 -6.73 14.40
CA GLN A 186 39.55 -7.01 13.26
C GLN A 186 38.21 -6.26 13.41
N ARG A 187 37.67 -5.82 12.28
CA ARG A 187 36.33 -5.17 12.27
C ARG A 187 35.29 -6.12 12.80
N LEU A 188 34.34 -5.58 13.54
CA LEU A 188 33.23 -6.32 14.11
C LEU A 188 32.15 -6.62 13.07
N PHE A 189 31.82 -5.62 12.24
CA PHE A 189 30.81 -5.71 11.19
C PHE A 189 31.45 -5.47 9.83
N MET A 190 31.25 -6.40 8.90
CA MET A 190 31.83 -6.37 7.56
C MET A 190 30.75 -6.72 6.52
N GLY A 191 30.83 -6.13 5.33
CA GLY A 191 29.93 -6.40 4.22
C GLY A 191 30.45 -5.76 2.95
N GLU A 192 30.01 -6.24 1.81
CA GLU A 192 30.37 -5.69 0.50
C GLU A 192 29.65 -4.36 0.23
N THR A 193 28.48 -4.17 0.87
CA THR A 193 27.70 -2.95 0.77
C THR A 193 27.39 -2.35 2.16
N ASN A 194 27.06 -1.06 2.20
CA ASN A 194 26.57 -0.43 3.44
C ASN A 194 25.33 -1.11 4.00
N SER A 195 24.48 -1.67 3.15
CA SER A 195 23.28 -2.41 3.53
C SER A 195 23.62 -3.71 4.25
N ASP A 196 24.65 -4.43 3.81
CA ASP A 196 25.12 -5.65 4.48
C ASP A 196 25.68 -5.33 5.86
N ILE A 197 26.49 -4.28 5.94
CA ILE A 197 27.06 -3.81 7.22
C ILE A 197 25.95 -3.40 8.19
N LEU A 198 24.93 -2.66 7.74
CA LEU A 198 23.79 -2.27 8.55
C LEU A 198 22.94 -3.49 8.98
N ALA A 199 22.78 -4.47 8.11
CA ALA A 199 22.12 -5.74 8.45
C ALA A 199 22.89 -6.47 9.58
N ASP A 200 24.19 -6.50 9.49
CA ASP A 200 25.06 -7.10 10.51
C ASP A 200 24.98 -6.34 11.85
N VAL A 201 25.04 -5.01 11.84
CA VAL A 201 24.86 -4.18 13.04
C VAL A 201 23.52 -4.51 13.70
N LEU A 202 22.48 -4.73 12.92
CA LEU A 202 21.15 -5.01 13.43
C LEU A 202 20.96 -6.45 13.94
N ARG A 203 21.67 -7.44 13.33
CA ARG A 203 21.31 -8.87 13.48
C ARG A 203 22.47 -9.80 13.80
N ALA A 204 23.69 -9.58 13.29
CA ALA A 204 24.78 -10.55 13.42
C ALA A 204 25.14 -10.82 14.89
N PRO A 205 25.28 -12.07 15.33
CA PRO A 205 25.69 -12.38 16.69
C PRO A 205 27.09 -11.80 16.96
N ILE A 206 27.24 -11.14 18.12
CA ILE A 206 28.54 -10.61 18.54
C ILE A 206 29.27 -11.72 19.28
N ASP A 207 30.33 -12.21 18.68
CA ASP A 207 31.14 -13.28 19.23
C ASP A 207 32.24 -12.72 20.17
N PHE A 208 32.05 -12.88 21.49
CA PHE A 208 33.00 -12.47 22.52
C PHE A 208 34.07 -13.54 22.83
N SER A 209 33.96 -14.73 22.24
CA SER A 209 34.94 -15.81 22.48
C SER A 209 36.30 -15.55 21.86
N ARG A 210 36.37 -14.61 20.94
CA ARG A 210 37.61 -14.21 20.23
C ARG A 210 38.35 -13.05 20.93
N LEU A 211 37.94 -12.65 22.12
CA LEU A 211 38.70 -11.69 22.91
C LEU A 211 40.03 -12.32 23.38
N PRO A 212 41.10 -11.53 23.50
CA PRO A 212 42.34 -12.02 24.06
C PRO A 212 42.12 -12.69 25.43
N PRO A 213 42.82 -13.79 25.75
CA PRO A 213 42.62 -14.53 27.00
C PRO A 213 42.91 -13.70 28.28
N ASP A 214 43.75 -12.68 28.16
CA ASP A 214 44.13 -11.73 29.18
C ASP A 214 43.13 -10.58 29.39
N THR A 215 42.06 -10.53 28.59
CA THR A 215 41.04 -9.52 28.76
C THR A 215 40.30 -9.69 30.09
N PRO A 216 40.33 -8.68 30.99
CA PRO A 216 39.69 -8.76 32.30
C PRO A 216 38.18 -9.07 32.20
N ARG A 217 37.65 -9.88 33.15
CA ARG A 217 36.23 -10.22 33.19
C ARG A 217 35.30 -9.00 33.27
N THR A 218 35.74 -7.97 33.95
CA THR A 218 35.05 -6.66 34.07
C THR A 218 34.90 -6.01 32.70
N ILE A 219 35.92 -6.05 31.85
CA ILE A 219 35.90 -5.51 30.47
C ILE A 219 35.00 -6.37 29.56
N GLN A 220 35.05 -7.70 29.71
CA GLN A 220 34.14 -8.57 28.99
C GLN A 220 32.67 -8.29 29.33
N ALA A 221 32.34 -8.05 30.61
CA ALA A 221 31.01 -7.67 31.07
C ALA A 221 30.61 -6.28 30.56
N LEU A 222 31.54 -5.31 30.55
CA LEU A 222 31.34 -3.97 30.02
C LEU A 222 30.99 -4.03 28.55
N LEU A 223 31.78 -4.75 27.73
CA LEU A 223 31.54 -4.91 26.30
C LEU A 223 30.14 -5.48 26.00
N ARG A 224 29.68 -6.50 26.75
CA ARG A 224 28.32 -7.06 26.61
C ARG A 224 27.23 -6.03 26.93
N ARG A 225 27.46 -5.14 27.89
CA ARG A 225 26.53 -4.04 28.23
C ARG A 225 26.55 -2.93 27.19
N CYS A 226 27.71 -2.53 26.68
CA CYS A 226 27.81 -1.53 25.61
C CYS A 226 27.19 -1.99 24.30
N LEU A 227 27.42 -3.24 23.94
CA LEU A 227 26.97 -3.83 22.67
C LEU A 227 25.60 -4.51 22.77
N ASN A 228 24.78 -4.11 23.73
CA ASN A 228 23.38 -4.55 23.78
C ASN A 228 22.56 -3.77 22.76
N ARG A 229 21.90 -4.49 21.83
CA ARG A 229 21.07 -3.88 20.79
C ARG A 229 19.83 -3.20 21.33
N ASP A 230 19.28 -3.70 22.44
CA ASP A 230 18.20 -3.02 23.12
C ASP A 230 18.75 -1.84 23.92
N VAL A 231 18.40 -0.64 23.51
CA VAL A 231 18.80 0.61 24.15
C VAL A 231 18.43 0.65 25.64
N LYS A 232 17.33 -0.01 26.06
CA LYS A 232 16.88 -0.06 27.45
C LYS A 232 17.82 -0.87 28.33
N ASN A 233 18.46 -1.90 27.76
CA ASN A 233 19.36 -2.83 28.43
C ASN A 233 20.84 -2.49 28.21
N ARG A 234 21.13 -1.49 27.37
CA ARG A 234 22.48 -0.98 27.12
C ARG A 234 22.95 -0.16 28.33
N LEU A 235 24.25 -0.05 28.47
CA LEU A 235 24.89 0.86 29.44
C LEU A 235 24.30 2.26 29.30
N ARG A 236 23.86 2.87 30.40
CA ARG A 236 23.09 4.14 30.36
C ARG A 236 23.98 5.37 30.19
N ASP A 237 25.18 5.29 30.75
CA ASP A 237 26.12 6.39 30.79
C ASP A 237 27.53 5.90 30.49
N ILE A 238 28.30 6.69 29.73
CA ILE A 238 29.68 6.35 29.35
C ILE A 238 30.62 6.44 30.58
N GLY A 239 30.28 7.20 31.60
CA GLY A 239 31.00 7.27 32.85
C GLY A 239 31.08 5.92 33.57
N GLU A 240 30.03 5.06 33.44
CA GLU A 240 30.09 3.69 33.96
C GLU A 240 31.19 2.87 33.23
N ALA A 241 31.43 3.12 31.96
CA ALA A 241 32.49 2.46 31.20
C ALA A 241 33.86 2.91 31.67
N ARG A 242 34.05 4.21 31.94
CA ARG A 242 35.30 4.76 32.51
C ARG A 242 35.63 4.13 33.85
N ILE A 243 34.63 4.01 34.74
CA ILE A 243 34.82 3.40 36.08
C ILE A 243 35.22 1.92 35.93
N ALA A 244 34.53 1.15 35.11
CA ALA A 244 34.83 -0.26 34.91
C ALA A 244 36.24 -0.49 34.31
N ILE A 245 36.71 0.43 33.45
CA ILE A 245 38.07 0.37 32.90
C ILE A 245 39.10 0.74 33.99
N ASP A 246 38.82 1.73 34.82
CA ASP A 246 39.67 2.11 35.95
C ASP A 246 39.84 0.96 36.95
N GLU A 247 38.74 0.29 37.26
CA GLU A 247 38.77 -0.91 38.09
C GLU A 247 39.63 -2.01 37.51
N ALA A 248 39.54 -2.22 36.18
CA ALA A 248 40.34 -3.23 35.48
C ALA A 248 41.82 -2.90 35.41
N LEU A 249 42.17 -1.61 35.36
CA LEU A 249 43.56 -1.15 35.35
C LEU A 249 44.21 -1.17 36.77
N THR A 250 43.39 -1.07 37.84
CA THR A 250 43.86 -1.01 39.24
C THR A 250 43.79 -2.33 39.97
N ALA A 251 43.07 -3.33 39.45
CA ALA A 251 42.93 -4.64 40.11
C ALA A 251 44.26 -5.44 40.02
N PRO A 252 44.77 -6.00 41.13
CA PRO A 252 45.94 -6.87 41.09
C PRO A 252 45.61 -8.18 40.37
N ASP A 253 46.59 -8.66 39.58
CA ASP A 253 46.54 -9.86 38.75
C ASP A 253 46.18 -11.11 39.60
N GLN A 254 44.90 -11.45 39.67
CA GLN A 254 44.45 -12.68 40.34
C GLN A 254 44.54 -13.83 39.30
N ARG A 255 45.73 -14.48 39.27
CA ARG A 255 45.88 -15.81 38.67
C ARG A 255 45.12 -16.82 39.50
N PRO A 256 44.33 -17.74 38.94
CA PRO A 256 43.67 -18.79 39.67
C PRO A 256 44.71 -19.80 40.17
N ASP A 257 44.86 -19.97 41.50
CA ASP A 257 45.60 -21.06 42.09
C ASP A 257 44.96 -22.40 41.76
N ALA A 258 45.82 -23.38 41.39
CA ALA A 258 45.45 -24.77 41.13
C ALA A 258 44.88 -25.45 42.41
N PRO A 259 43.80 -26.25 42.32
CA PRO A 259 43.25 -26.91 43.49
C PRO A 259 44.14 -28.09 43.97
N PRO A 260 44.29 -28.29 45.29
CA PRO A 260 45.10 -29.38 45.80
C PRO A 260 44.47 -30.76 45.63
N GLU A 261 45.32 -31.76 45.30
CA GLU A 261 44.94 -33.16 45.16
C GLU A 261 44.38 -33.72 46.49
N ARG A 262 43.14 -34.20 46.48
CA ARG A 262 42.58 -35.04 47.56
C ARG A 262 42.26 -36.44 47.06
N ARG A 263 42.78 -37.40 47.82
CA ARG A 263 42.74 -38.83 47.65
C ARG A 263 41.34 -39.41 47.52
N ARG A 264 41.26 -40.43 46.64
CA ARG A 264 40.12 -41.30 46.39
C ARG A 264 39.66 -42.06 47.62
N THR A 265 38.37 -41.93 47.97
CA THR A 265 37.54 -43.03 48.45
C THR A 265 36.06 -42.69 48.23
N ILE A 266 35.33 -43.68 47.77
CA ILE A 266 33.86 -43.85 47.62
C ILE A 266 33.32 -43.64 46.18
N PRO A 267 33.28 -44.70 45.36
CA PRO A 267 32.69 -44.65 44.01
C PRO A 267 31.17 -44.78 43.97
N TRP A 268 30.48 -45.15 45.01
CA TRP A 268 29.02 -45.46 44.96
C TRP A 268 28.12 -44.32 45.41
N VAL A 269 28.57 -43.38 46.23
CA VAL A 269 27.81 -42.16 46.58
C VAL A 269 27.82 -41.14 45.43
N ILE A 270 28.89 -41.15 44.62
CA ILE A 270 29.01 -40.31 43.44
C ILE A 270 28.08 -40.79 42.31
N ALA A 271 27.90 -42.09 42.15
CA ALA A 271 27.00 -42.66 41.15
C ALA A 271 25.51 -42.34 41.42
N GLY A 272 25.10 -42.37 42.69
CA GLY A 272 23.75 -41.96 43.12
C GLY A 272 23.52 -40.47 43.01
N GLY A 273 24.52 -39.66 43.42
CA GLY A 273 24.49 -38.20 43.25
C GLY A 273 24.49 -37.78 41.79
N ALA A 274 25.28 -38.44 40.96
CA ALA A 274 25.30 -38.16 39.53
C ALA A 274 23.95 -38.51 38.82
N LEU A 275 23.26 -39.58 39.26
CA LEU A 275 21.93 -39.91 38.73
C LEU A 275 20.86 -38.92 39.16
N VAL A 276 20.91 -38.41 40.39
CA VAL A 276 20.01 -37.36 40.89
C VAL A 276 20.30 -36.05 40.22
N VAL A 277 21.58 -35.66 40.07
CA VAL A 277 21.99 -34.47 39.34
C VAL A 277 21.65 -34.55 37.84
N SER A 278 21.85 -35.73 37.22
CA SER A 278 21.45 -35.94 35.81
C SER A 278 19.94 -35.92 35.63
N ALA A 279 19.18 -36.46 36.59
CA ALA A 279 17.70 -36.35 36.55
C ALA A 279 17.26 -34.89 36.83
N ALA A 280 17.91 -34.17 37.76
CA ALA A 280 17.61 -32.75 38.00
C ALA A 280 18.04 -31.85 36.83
N VAL A 281 19.17 -32.15 36.19
CA VAL A 281 19.61 -31.47 34.95
C VAL A 281 18.70 -31.79 33.78
N LEU A 282 18.23 -33.03 33.63
CA LEU A 282 17.26 -33.43 32.61
C LEU A 282 15.89 -32.80 32.87
N LEU A 283 15.50 -32.64 34.15
CA LEU A 283 14.26 -31.94 34.52
C LEU A 283 14.37 -30.39 34.38
N GLN A 284 15.55 -29.83 34.58
CA GLN A 284 15.80 -28.39 34.33
C GLN A 284 16.10 -28.07 32.86
N TRP A 285 16.66 -29.04 32.11
CA TRP A 285 17.04 -28.80 30.71
C TRP A 285 15.88 -29.07 29.75
N GLU A 286 14.84 -29.73 30.23
CA GLU A 286 13.60 -30.04 29.47
C GLU A 286 13.86 -30.18 27.96
N PRO A 287 14.71 -31.14 27.51
CA PRO A 287 15.06 -31.27 26.08
C PRO A 287 13.87 -31.61 25.20
N TRP A 288 12.71 -31.95 25.81
CA TRP A 288 11.41 -32.14 25.13
C TRP A 288 10.57 -30.85 25.03
N ARG A 289 10.97 -29.72 25.66
CA ARG A 289 10.40 -28.45 25.33
C ARG A 289 11.01 -27.97 24.03
N ALA A 290 10.19 -27.89 22.98
CA ALA A 290 10.57 -27.24 21.74
C ALA A 290 11.18 -25.88 22.07
N PRO A 291 12.30 -25.48 21.45
CA PRO A 291 12.92 -24.18 21.72
C PRO A 291 11.85 -23.12 21.53
N THR A 292 11.57 -22.34 22.58
CA THR A 292 10.73 -21.17 22.45
C THR A 292 11.40 -20.27 21.42
N MET A 293 10.84 -20.22 20.20
CA MET A 293 11.28 -19.28 19.20
C MET A 293 11.15 -17.88 19.82
N ARG A 294 12.28 -17.19 20.00
CA ARG A 294 12.24 -15.78 20.42
C ARG A 294 11.63 -15.01 19.28
N ASP A 295 10.47 -14.44 19.50
CA ASP A 295 9.81 -13.57 18.54
C ASP A 295 10.77 -12.46 18.10
N LYS A 296 10.97 -12.37 16.80
CA LYS A 296 11.80 -11.32 16.21
C LYS A 296 10.99 -10.03 16.13
N SER A 297 11.64 -8.90 16.33
CA SER A 297 10.96 -7.60 16.17
C SER A 297 10.51 -7.37 14.73
N LEU A 298 9.34 -6.76 14.56
CA LEU A 298 8.84 -6.31 13.26
C LEU A 298 9.85 -5.34 12.63
N ILE A 299 10.19 -5.58 11.37
CA ILE A 299 11.07 -4.71 10.58
C ILE A 299 10.24 -4.13 9.44
N ARG A 300 10.22 -2.81 9.33
CA ARG A 300 9.58 -2.08 8.24
C ARG A 300 10.63 -1.53 7.30
N LEU A 301 10.49 -1.84 5.99
CA LEU A 301 11.40 -1.40 4.94
C LEU A 301 10.58 -0.81 3.79
N ASP A 302 10.83 0.45 3.46
CA ASP A 302 10.25 1.06 2.29
C ASP A 302 11.22 0.86 1.10
N ALA A 303 10.70 0.31 0.02
CA ALA A 303 11.49 -0.03 -1.16
C ALA A 303 10.87 0.54 -2.43
N SER A 304 11.70 1.16 -3.25
CA SER A 304 11.31 1.55 -4.60
C SER A 304 11.22 0.31 -5.50
N LEU A 305 10.17 0.25 -6.31
CA LEU A 305 10.01 -0.80 -7.32
C LEU A 305 10.83 -0.55 -8.60
N GLY A 306 11.46 0.62 -8.71
CA GLY A 306 12.27 1.01 -9.87
C GLY A 306 11.55 1.95 -10.83
N PRO A 307 12.29 2.61 -11.74
CA PRO A 307 11.75 3.67 -12.60
C PRO A 307 10.72 3.17 -13.63
N ASP A 308 10.80 1.90 -14.00
CA ASP A 308 9.88 1.29 -14.97
C ASP A 308 8.63 0.72 -14.32
N ALA A 309 8.54 0.68 -13.00
CA ALA A 309 7.35 0.22 -12.29
C ALA A 309 6.18 1.15 -12.59
N LEU A 310 5.03 0.54 -12.93
CA LEU A 310 3.82 1.30 -13.22
C LEU A 310 3.11 1.64 -11.92
N GLY A 311 2.98 2.94 -11.68
CA GLY A 311 2.12 3.46 -10.62
C GLY A 311 0.64 3.34 -10.97
N THR A 312 -0.20 3.72 -10.03
CA THR A 312 -1.67 3.74 -10.16
C THR A 312 -2.17 4.51 -11.37
N ASP A 313 -1.45 5.58 -11.76
CA ASP A 313 -1.85 6.45 -12.85
C ASP A 313 -1.65 5.82 -14.24
N ALA A 314 -0.76 4.84 -14.35
CA ALA A 314 -0.44 4.15 -15.60
C ALA A 314 -1.23 2.86 -15.81
N LEU A 315 -1.82 2.35 -14.74
CA LEU A 315 -2.74 1.22 -14.77
C LEU A 315 -4.16 1.78 -14.67
N GLU A 316 -5.10 1.20 -15.39
CA GLU A 316 -6.53 1.59 -15.32
C GLU A 316 -7.14 1.34 -13.92
N THR A 317 -6.31 0.89 -12.99
CA THR A 317 -6.63 0.60 -11.60
C THR A 317 -5.95 1.62 -10.69
N ASP A 318 -6.61 2.08 -9.67
CA ASP A 318 -6.04 3.07 -8.71
C ASP A 318 -5.03 2.47 -7.71
N VAL A 319 -4.62 1.23 -7.90
CA VAL A 319 -3.69 0.53 -6.99
C VAL A 319 -2.62 -0.22 -7.78
N THR A 320 -1.35 0.02 -7.47
CA THR A 320 -0.24 -0.81 -7.96
C THR A 320 -0.32 -2.16 -7.26
N THR A 321 -0.60 -3.21 -8.01
CA THR A 321 -0.62 -4.56 -7.48
C THR A 321 0.79 -5.12 -7.40
N VAL A 322 1.20 -5.46 -6.21
CA VAL A 322 2.45 -6.18 -5.96
C VAL A 322 2.11 -7.52 -5.32
N ALA A 323 2.48 -8.59 -5.97
CA ALA A 323 2.37 -9.92 -5.40
C ALA A 323 3.74 -10.38 -4.88
N ILE A 324 3.79 -10.90 -3.66
CA ILE A 324 4.95 -11.61 -3.12
C ILE A 324 4.76 -13.11 -3.29
N SER A 325 5.82 -13.82 -3.66
CA SER A 325 5.76 -15.28 -3.78
C SER A 325 5.50 -15.95 -2.41
N PRO A 326 4.78 -17.07 -2.38
CA PRO A 326 4.55 -17.82 -1.15
C PRO A 326 5.82 -18.18 -0.37
N ASP A 327 6.94 -18.42 -1.04
CA ASP A 327 8.26 -18.69 -0.43
C ASP A 327 8.99 -17.43 0.08
N GLY A 328 8.41 -16.23 -0.13
CA GLY A 328 8.98 -14.96 0.33
C GLY A 328 10.20 -14.48 -0.41
N THR A 329 10.60 -15.10 -1.52
CA THR A 329 11.86 -14.78 -2.20
C THR A 329 11.73 -13.76 -3.33
N ARG A 330 10.51 -13.52 -3.84
CA ARG A 330 10.28 -12.78 -5.08
C ARG A 330 9.04 -11.89 -5.00
N VAL A 331 9.10 -10.73 -5.67
CA VAL A 331 7.92 -9.90 -5.96
C VAL A 331 7.70 -9.80 -7.46
N VAL A 332 6.42 -9.73 -7.85
CA VAL A 332 5.99 -9.50 -9.23
C VAL A 332 5.02 -8.32 -9.25
N PHE A 333 5.21 -7.41 -10.19
CA PHE A 333 4.43 -6.19 -10.33
C PHE A 333 4.42 -5.69 -11.77
N PRO A 334 3.46 -4.85 -12.18
CA PRO A 334 3.43 -4.28 -13.51
C PRO A 334 4.57 -3.28 -13.73
N ILE A 335 5.21 -3.37 -14.90
CA ILE A 335 6.26 -2.45 -15.36
C ILE A 335 5.91 -1.93 -16.76
N ARG A 336 6.53 -0.83 -17.16
CA ARG A 336 6.43 -0.28 -18.51
C ARG A 336 7.33 -1.08 -19.45
N GLY A 337 6.75 -1.68 -20.47
CA GLY A 337 7.52 -2.31 -21.53
C GLY A 337 8.22 -1.31 -22.46
N ALA A 338 9.17 -1.79 -23.25
CA ALA A 338 9.88 -0.96 -24.25
C ALA A 338 8.93 -0.36 -25.30
N ASP A 339 7.77 -0.99 -25.53
CA ASP A 339 6.68 -0.54 -26.39
C ASP A 339 5.71 0.43 -25.70
N GLY A 340 5.98 0.82 -24.46
CA GLY A 340 5.15 1.68 -23.62
C GLY A 340 3.93 0.99 -22.99
N LYS A 341 3.66 -0.29 -23.32
CA LYS A 341 2.54 -1.05 -22.77
C LYS A 341 2.91 -1.70 -21.43
N PRO A 342 1.93 -1.97 -20.56
CA PRO A 342 2.15 -2.74 -19.35
C PRO A 342 2.69 -4.14 -19.67
N ARG A 343 3.58 -4.65 -18.83
CA ARG A 343 3.97 -6.06 -18.72
C ARG A 343 4.35 -6.35 -17.27
N LEU A 344 4.53 -7.61 -16.91
CA LEU A 344 4.96 -7.94 -15.56
C LEU A 344 6.48 -7.95 -15.46
N GLY A 345 6.98 -7.37 -14.39
CA GLY A 345 8.36 -7.45 -13.94
C GLY A 345 8.48 -8.31 -12.70
N SER A 346 9.54 -9.05 -12.61
CA SER A 346 9.89 -9.89 -11.47
C SER A 346 11.19 -9.43 -10.85
N ARG A 347 11.25 -9.33 -9.51
CA ARG A 347 12.45 -9.01 -8.75
C ARG A 347 12.63 -9.98 -7.59
N LEU A 348 13.79 -10.61 -7.49
CA LEU A 348 14.19 -11.33 -6.28
C LEU A 348 14.45 -10.31 -5.16
N LEU A 349 14.08 -10.65 -3.92
CA LEU A 349 14.22 -9.72 -2.79
C LEU A 349 15.68 -9.49 -2.38
N ASP A 350 16.57 -10.38 -2.75
CA ASP A 350 18.03 -10.26 -2.59
C ASP A 350 18.72 -9.51 -3.74
N GLN A 351 17.96 -9.07 -4.77
CA GLN A 351 18.49 -8.40 -5.97
C GLN A 351 17.79 -7.06 -6.21
N ALA A 352 18.54 -6.11 -6.75
CA ALA A 352 18.00 -4.80 -7.14
C ALA A 352 17.40 -4.80 -8.57
N VAL A 353 17.74 -5.80 -9.39
CA VAL A 353 17.38 -5.84 -10.82
C VAL A 353 15.96 -6.38 -10.99
N VAL A 354 15.17 -5.65 -11.77
CA VAL A 354 13.84 -6.08 -12.23
C VAL A 354 13.98 -6.77 -13.56
N THR A 355 13.53 -8.01 -13.66
CA THR A 355 13.55 -8.81 -14.90
C THR A 355 12.16 -8.82 -15.52
N PRO A 356 11.96 -8.31 -16.74
CA PRO A 356 10.69 -8.43 -17.44
C PRO A 356 10.33 -9.90 -17.71
N LEU A 357 9.08 -10.27 -17.44
CA LEU A 357 8.58 -11.61 -17.71
C LEU A 357 8.05 -11.69 -19.15
N ALA A 358 8.63 -12.59 -19.93
CA ALA A 358 8.24 -12.81 -21.30
C ALA A 358 6.79 -13.37 -21.40
N GLY A 359 6.04 -12.94 -22.42
CA GLY A 359 4.67 -13.37 -22.63
C GLY A 359 3.63 -12.69 -21.75
N THR A 360 4.03 -11.71 -20.95
CA THR A 360 3.12 -10.97 -20.05
C THR A 360 2.73 -9.59 -20.60
N GLU A 361 2.80 -9.38 -21.90
CA GLU A 361 2.41 -8.12 -22.57
C GLU A 361 0.93 -7.78 -22.28
N GLY A 362 0.69 -6.56 -21.81
CA GLY A 362 -0.61 -6.12 -21.30
C GLY A 362 -0.95 -6.66 -19.91
N GLY A 363 0.00 -7.33 -19.24
CA GLY A 363 -0.21 -8.01 -17.95
C GLY A 363 -0.36 -7.05 -16.78
N VAL A 364 -1.38 -7.30 -15.96
CA VAL A 364 -1.71 -6.59 -14.73
C VAL A 364 -2.20 -7.59 -13.67
N THR A 365 -2.34 -7.16 -12.44
CA THR A 365 -2.92 -7.94 -11.32
C THR A 365 -2.31 -9.35 -11.15
N PRO A 366 -0.99 -9.47 -10.92
CA PRO A 366 -0.35 -10.76 -10.75
C PRO A 366 -0.74 -11.42 -9.42
N PHE A 367 -0.80 -12.76 -9.42
CA PHE A 367 -0.91 -13.61 -8.23
C PHE A 367 -0.13 -14.91 -8.44
N PHE A 368 0.40 -15.49 -7.37
CA PHE A 368 1.26 -16.67 -7.45
C PHE A 368 0.50 -17.99 -7.36
N SER A 369 1.07 -19.02 -7.97
CA SER A 369 0.75 -20.40 -7.64
C SER A 369 1.26 -20.77 -6.26
N PRO A 370 0.64 -21.76 -5.56
CA PRO A 370 1.05 -22.17 -4.22
C PRO A 370 2.52 -22.63 -4.10
N ASP A 371 3.08 -23.15 -5.18
CA ASP A 371 4.47 -23.64 -5.26
C ASP A 371 5.50 -22.56 -5.60
N SER A 372 5.08 -21.31 -5.77
CA SER A 372 5.92 -20.16 -6.17
C SER A 372 6.55 -20.28 -7.57
N GLN A 373 6.12 -21.24 -8.42
CA GLN A 373 6.75 -21.49 -9.72
C GLN A 373 6.03 -20.83 -10.89
N SER A 374 4.77 -20.42 -10.71
CA SER A 374 3.95 -19.83 -11.75
C SER A 374 3.21 -18.59 -11.24
N ILE A 375 2.78 -17.74 -12.16
CA ILE A 375 1.91 -16.59 -11.88
C ILE A 375 0.67 -16.64 -12.74
N GLY A 376 -0.47 -16.26 -12.13
CA GLY A 376 -1.68 -15.88 -12.84
C GLY A 376 -1.71 -14.36 -13.02
N PHE A 377 -2.29 -13.87 -14.10
CA PHE A 377 -2.42 -12.44 -14.40
C PHE A 377 -3.52 -12.18 -15.41
N VAL A 378 -3.98 -10.95 -15.47
CA VAL A 378 -4.94 -10.51 -16.49
C VAL A 378 -4.22 -9.74 -17.58
N ALA A 379 -4.50 -10.08 -18.85
CA ALA A 379 -4.00 -9.34 -20.00
C ALA A 379 -5.01 -9.44 -21.15
N ASN A 380 -5.37 -8.30 -21.76
CA ASN A 380 -6.29 -8.24 -22.92
C ASN A 380 -7.63 -8.95 -22.64
N ASN A 381 -8.25 -8.66 -21.51
CA ASN A 381 -9.50 -9.26 -21.04
C ASN A 381 -9.47 -10.80 -20.92
N LYS A 382 -8.29 -11.36 -20.66
CA LYS A 382 -8.11 -12.79 -20.44
C LYS A 382 -7.32 -13.04 -19.17
N LEU A 383 -7.78 -13.98 -18.37
CA LEU A 383 -7.01 -14.60 -17.30
C LEU A 383 -6.00 -15.57 -17.93
N LYS A 384 -4.74 -15.38 -17.60
CA LYS A 384 -3.65 -16.20 -18.13
C LYS A 384 -2.76 -16.68 -17.01
N THR A 385 -2.05 -17.76 -17.24
CA THR A 385 -0.98 -18.26 -16.37
C THR A 385 0.33 -18.40 -17.14
N VAL A 386 1.46 -18.20 -16.49
CA VAL A 386 2.80 -18.40 -17.07
C VAL A 386 3.77 -18.89 -15.98
N ALA A 387 4.68 -19.80 -16.35
CA ALA A 387 5.76 -20.22 -15.46
C ALA A 387 6.82 -19.12 -15.30
N LEU A 388 7.35 -18.92 -14.11
CA LEU A 388 8.43 -17.96 -13.83
C LEU A 388 9.75 -18.30 -14.53
N GLY A 389 9.99 -19.60 -14.80
CA GLY A 389 11.12 -20.06 -15.58
C GLY A 389 11.05 -19.76 -17.08
N GLY A 390 9.96 -19.13 -17.54
CA GLY A 390 9.68 -18.85 -18.95
C GLY A 390 8.73 -19.87 -19.57
N GLY A 391 8.15 -19.50 -20.72
CA GLY A 391 7.20 -20.32 -21.46
C GLY A 391 6.13 -19.45 -22.14
N LEU A 392 5.25 -20.09 -22.90
CA LEU A 392 4.10 -19.42 -23.47
C LEU A 392 2.97 -19.31 -22.44
N PRO A 393 2.33 -18.16 -22.30
CA PRO A 393 1.18 -18.02 -21.41
C PRO A 393 0.00 -18.90 -21.85
N VAL A 394 -0.61 -19.55 -20.88
CA VAL A 394 -1.84 -20.33 -21.08
C VAL A 394 -3.04 -19.44 -20.79
N VAL A 395 -4.02 -19.40 -21.68
CA VAL A 395 -5.29 -18.71 -21.47
C VAL A 395 -6.18 -19.63 -20.63
N VAL A 396 -6.60 -19.14 -19.47
CA VAL A 396 -7.45 -19.88 -18.52
C VAL A 396 -8.93 -19.56 -18.77
N SER A 397 -9.27 -18.26 -18.93
CA SER A 397 -10.65 -17.81 -19.13
C SER A 397 -10.70 -16.39 -19.72
N ASP A 398 -11.85 -16.03 -20.30
CA ASP A 398 -12.19 -14.65 -20.57
C ASP A 398 -12.57 -13.89 -19.30
N VAL A 399 -12.25 -12.60 -19.23
CA VAL A 399 -12.45 -11.74 -18.06
C VAL A 399 -13.22 -10.50 -18.47
N THR A 400 -14.37 -10.28 -17.84
CA THR A 400 -15.12 -9.03 -17.99
C THR A 400 -14.64 -7.97 -17.02
N THR A 401 -14.45 -8.35 -15.76
CA THR A 401 -13.93 -7.54 -14.68
C THR A 401 -13.21 -8.48 -13.73
N PHE A 402 -11.99 -8.14 -13.32
CA PHE A 402 -11.23 -8.94 -12.38
C PHE A 402 -11.23 -8.28 -10.99
N ARG A 403 -11.56 -9.06 -9.95
CA ARG A 403 -11.66 -8.59 -8.57
C ARG A 403 -11.01 -9.55 -7.57
N GLY A 404 -9.90 -10.11 -7.97
CA GLY A 404 -9.11 -11.02 -7.17
C GLY A 404 -9.26 -12.48 -7.59
N ALA A 405 -8.19 -13.22 -7.36
CA ALA A 405 -8.11 -14.67 -7.57
C ALA A 405 -7.20 -15.30 -6.54
N SER A 406 -7.47 -16.57 -6.24
CA SER A 406 -6.61 -17.41 -5.42
C SER A 406 -6.37 -18.74 -6.11
N TRP A 407 -5.13 -19.12 -6.22
CA TRP A 407 -4.74 -20.40 -6.82
C TRP A 407 -4.69 -21.48 -5.74
N GLY A 408 -5.55 -22.48 -5.86
CA GLY A 408 -5.63 -23.63 -4.94
C GLY A 408 -4.56 -24.69 -5.20
N GLU A 409 -4.25 -25.48 -4.20
CA GLU A 409 -3.24 -26.55 -4.26
C GLU A 409 -3.64 -27.70 -5.23
N HIS A 410 -4.93 -27.86 -5.50
CA HIS A 410 -5.47 -28.93 -6.37
C HIS A 410 -5.57 -28.53 -7.86
N GLY A 411 -4.93 -27.41 -8.26
CA GLY A 411 -4.87 -26.99 -9.67
C GLY A 411 -6.14 -26.28 -10.16
N GLU A 412 -6.86 -25.66 -9.26
CA GLU A 412 -8.00 -24.80 -9.55
C GLU A 412 -7.72 -23.35 -9.13
N ILE A 413 -8.25 -22.39 -9.89
CA ILE A 413 -8.23 -20.96 -9.54
C ILE A 413 -9.64 -20.54 -9.16
N ILE A 414 -9.83 -20.10 -7.90
CA ILE A 414 -11.05 -19.46 -7.45
C ILE A 414 -10.94 -17.98 -7.76
N VAL A 415 -11.91 -17.42 -8.47
CA VAL A 415 -11.79 -16.08 -9.05
C VAL A 415 -13.12 -15.32 -9.08
N SER A 416 -13.02 -14.00 -9.00
CA SER A 416 -14.14 -13.07 -9.24
C SER A 416 -13.98 -12.41 -10.60
N LEU A 417 -14.84 -12.77 -11.55
CA LEU A 417 -14.75 -12.37 -12.97
C LEU A 417 -15.80 -11.35 -13.40
N PHE A 418 -16.75 -10.99 -12.56
CA PHE A 418 -17.90 -10.19 -12.94
C PHE A 418 -17.96 -8.87 -12.16
N THR A 419 -18.58 -7.87 -12.77
CA THR A 419 -18.91 -6.61 -12.09
C THR A 419 -19.86 -6.83 -10.92
N THR A 420 -20.74 -7.83 -11.03
CA THR A 420 -21.64 -8.33 -9.98
C THR A 420 -21.79 -9.83 -10.16
N GLY A 421 -21.62 -10.57 -9.07
CA GLY A 421 -21.72 -12.03 -9.13
C GLY A 421 -20.99 -12.70 -7.96
N GLY A 422 -21.16 -14.02 -7.89
CA GLY A 422 -20.42 -14.89 -6.99
C GLY A 422 -19.04 -15.28 -7.53
N LEU A 423 -18.32 -16.05 -6.75
CA LEU A 423 -17.03 -16.63 -7.12
C LEU A 423 -17.21 -17.80 -8.07
N GLN A 424 -16.24 -17.96 -8.93
CA GLN A 424 -16.15 -19.10 -9.87
C GLN A 424 -14.86 -19.88 -9.67
N GLY A 425 -14.90 -21.19 -9.90
CA GLY A 425 -13.76 -22.08 -9.96
C GLY A 425 -13.42 -22.37 -11.41
N ILE A 426 -12.14 -22.33 -11.76
CA ILE A 426 -11.64 -22.60 -13.11
C ILE A 426 -10.41 -23.49 -13.01
N PRO A 427 -10.37 -24.64 -13.72
CA PRO A 427 -9.15 -25.43 -13.80
C PRO A 427 -7.99 -24.63 -14.41
N VAL A 428 -6.79 -24.74 -13.87
CA VAL A 428 -5.59 -24.03 -14.34
C VAL A 428 -5.27 -24.32 -15.81
N ALA A 429 -5.57 -25.53 -16.26
CA ALA A 429 -5.40 -25.91 -17.66
C ALA A 429 -6.40 -25.25 -18.63
N GLY A 430 -7.31 -24.44 -18.09
CA GLY A 430 -8.45 -23.89 -18.83
C GLY A 430 -9.64 -24.85 -18.80
N GLY A 431 -10.84 -24.32 -19.04
CA GLY A 431 -12.06 -25.10 -19.02
C GLY A 431 -13.29 -24.24 -18.77
N THR A 432 -14.45 -24.89 -18.63
CA THR A 432 -15.71 -24.19 -18.32
C THR A 432 -15.70 -23.78 -16.85
N PRO A 433 -15.84 -22.46 -16.54
CA PRO A 433 -15.99 -22.00 -15.18
C PRO A 433 -17.24 -22.62 -14.52
N HIS A 434 -17.14 -22.98 -13.23
CA HIS A 434 -18.27 -23.43 -12.44
C HIS A 434 -18.52 -22.51 -11.24
N GLU A 435 -19.76 -22.48 -10.76
CA GLU A 435 -20.17 -21.60 -9.70
C GLU A 435 -19.68 -22.12 -8.33
N VAL A 436 -18.91 -21.32 -7.61
CA VAL A 436 -18.45 -21.62 -6.24
C VAL A 436 -19.36 -21.01 -5.19
N THR A 437 -19.81 -19.76 -5.42
CA THR A 437 -20.70 -19.08 -4.50
C THR A 437 -21.85 -18.39 -5.21
N ARG A 438 -23.01 -18.30 -4.53
CA ARG A 438 -24.17 -17.53 -4.95
C ARG A 438 -24.36 -16.31 -4.07
N LEU A 439 -24.81 -15.21 -4.68
CA LEU A 439 -25.16 -14.01 -3.94
C LEU A 439 -26.36 -14.25 -3.04
N ALA A 440 -26.22 -13.90 -1.76
CA ALA A 440 -27.37 -13.82 -0.86
C ALA A 440 -28.16 -12.51 -1.11
N PRO A 441 -29.42 -12.42 -0.64
CA PRO A 441 -30.20 -11.18 -0.73
C PRO A 441 -29.41 -9.99 -0.20
N LYS A 442 -29.41 -8.87 -0.94
CA LYS A 442 -28.66 -7.63 -0.67
C LYS A 442 -27.14 -7.71 -0.89
N GLN A 443 -26.60 -8.82 -1.31
CA GLN A 443 -25.21 -8.90 -1.77
C GLN A 443 -25.15 -8.63 -3.29
N PHE A 444 -24.05 -8.03 -3.72
CA PHE A 444 -23.81 -7.68 -5.13
C PHE A 444 -22.61 -8.36 -5.70
N LEU A 445 -21.64 -8.60 -4.84
CA LEU A 445 -20.34 -9.03 -5.29
C LEU A 445 -19.68 -9.87 -4.22
N HIS A 446 -19.08 -10.98 -4.64
CA HIS A 446 -18.07 -11.71 -3.92
C HIS A 446 -16.71 -11.45 -4.57
N THR A 447 -15.71 -11.05 -3.80
CA THR A 447 -14.41 -10.60 -4.31
C THR A 447 -13.28 -11.05 -3.37
N GLN A 448 -12.03 -10.91 -3.84
CA GLN A 448 -10.81 -11.17 -3.06
C GLN A 448 -10.81 -12.55 -2.40
N PRO A 449 -10.95 -13.63 -3.18
CA PRO A 449 -10.93 -14.98 -2.62
C PRO A 449 -9.53 -15.34 -2.13
N GLN A 450 -9.46 -16.13 -1.06
CA GLN A 450 -8.28 -16.88 -0.64
C GLN A 450 -8.65 -18.33 -0.35
N VAL A 451 -8.08 -19.26 -1.10
CA VAL A 451 -8.19 -20.69 -0.79
C VAL A 451 -7.39 -20.96 0.48
N LEU A 452 -8.01 -21.61 1.47
CA LEU A 452 -7.36 -22.01 2.70
C LEU A 452 -6.43 -23.20 2.46
N PRO A 453 -5.41 -23.39 3.31
CA PRO A 453 -4.56 -24.56 3.25
C PRO A 453 -5.40 -25.86 3.21
N GLU A 454 -4.88 -26.90 2.53
CA GLU A 454 -5.58 -28.18 2.29
C GLU A 454 -6.77 -28.07 1.32
N GLY A 455 -7.13 -26.88 0.81
CA GLY A 455 -8.12 -26.71 -0.25
C GLY A 455 -9.59 -26.90 0.13
N HIS A 456 -9.93 -27.15 1.39
CA HIS A 456 -11.31 -27.49 1.80
C HIS A 456 -12.27 -26.31 1.87
N ALA A 457 -11.78 -25.08 1.90
CA ALA A 457 -12.60 -23.88 1.95
C ALA A 457 -11.88 -22.68 1.34
N ALA A 458 -12.64 -21.64 0.99
CA ALA A 458 -12.10 -20.36 0.58
C ALA A 458 -12.75 -19.22 1.39
N LEU A 459 -11.94 -18.30 1.84
CA LEU A 459 -12.36 -16.99 2.37
C LEU A 459 -12.68 -16.06 1.22
N PHE A 460 -13.58 -15.13 1.44
CA PHE A 460 -13.89 -14.07 0.48
C PHE A 460 -14.57 -12.87 1.12
N THR A 461 -14.53 -11.75 0.42
CA THR A 461 -15.26 -10.53 0.78
C THR A 461 -16.61 -10.51 0.08
N ALA A 462 -17.70 -10.44 0.85
CA ALA A 462 -19.05 -10.26 0.34
C ALA A 462 -19.48 -8.81 0.54
N SER A 463 -19.78 -8.10 -0.56
CA SER A 463 -20.16 -6.70 -0.51
C SER A 463 -21.61 -6.47 -0.91
N SER A 464 -22.26 -5.56 -0.17
CA SER A 464 -23.57 -4.98 -0.51
C SER A 464 -23.45 -3.69 -1.34
N SER A 465 -22.22 -3.28 -1.67
CA SER A 465 -21.91 -2.11 -2.49
C SER A 465 -21.00 -2.49 -3.66
N VAL A 466 -21.14 -1.74 -4.74
CA VAL A 466 -20.28 -1.85 -5.94
C VAL A 466 -19.25 -0.71 -6.02
N VAL A 467 -19.19 0.15 -5.01
CA VAL A 467 -18.27 1.32 -4.97
C VAL A 467 -17.40 1.36 -3.74
N SER A 468 -17.74 0.61 -2.67
CA SER A 468 -17.00 0.60 -1.41
C SER A 468 -17.08 -0.75 -0.72
N LEU A 469 -16.00 -1.15 -0.04
CA LEU A 469 -15.92 -2.33 0.82
C LEU A 469 -16.06 -2.00 2.31
N GLU A 470 -16.29 -0.75 2.68
CA GLU A 470 -16.31 -0.30 4.09
C GLU A 470 -17.28 -1.09 4.99
N HIS A 471 -18.38 -1.55 4.39
CA HIS A 471 -19.41 -2.33 5.10
C HIS A 471 -19.48 -3.79 4.62
N ALA A 472 -18.45 -4.25 3.95
CA ALA A 472 -18.36 -5.62 3.46
C ALA A 472 -18.26 -6.62 4.63
N THR A 473 -18.54 -7.86 4.32
CA THR A 473 -18.54 -8.97 5.27
C THR A 473 -17.54 -10.01 4.80
N ILE A 474 -16.70 -10.50 5.70
CA ILE A 474 -15.84 -11.64 5.43
C ILE A 474 -16.64 -12.91 5.61
N GLN A 475 -16.65 -13.73 4.58
CA GLN A 475 -17.33 -15.01 4.53
C GLN A 475 -16.36 -16.11 4.11
N ALA A 476 -16.74 -17.35 4.41
CA ALA A 476 -16.06 -18.55 3.92
C ALA A 476 -17.04 -19.44 3.19
N VAL A 477 -16.58 -20.13 2.15
CA VAL A 477 -17.32 -21.17 1.42
C VAL A 477 -16.57 -22.49 1.52
N THR A 478 -17.28 -23.57 1.79
CA THR A 478 -16.69 -24.92 1.71
C THR A 478 -16.52 -25.32 0.25
N LEU A 479 -15.34 -25.85 -0.10
CA LEU A 479 -15.04 -26.37 -1.43
C LEU A 479 -15.21 -27.89 -1.41
N ASP A 480 -16.14 -28.39 -2.22
CA ASP A 480 -16.35 -29.84 -2.41
C ASP A 480 -16.16 -30.16 -3.89
N GLU A 481 -15.00 -30.69 -4.22
CA GLU A 481 -14.62 -31.04 -5.59
C GLU A 481 -15.56 -32.09 -6.23
N SER A 482 -16.29 -32.84 -5.42
CA SER A 482 -17.10 -33.95 -5.90
C SER A 482 -18.51 -33.54 -6.33
N SER A 483 -19.02 -32.42 -5.86
CA SER A 483 -20.46 -32.11 -6.01
C SER A 483 -20.79 -31.20 -7.20
N GLY A 484 -19.82 -30.41 -7.72
CA GLY A 484 -20.06 -29.42 -8.79
C GLY A 484 -21.13 -28.37 -8.43
N LYS A 485 -21.48 -28.24 -7.14
CA LYS A 485 -22.49 -27.30 -6.61
C LYS A 485 -21.82 -26.24 -5.77
N ALA A 486 -22.43 -25.06 -5.73
CA ALA A 486 -22.03 -23.99 -4.82
C ALA A 486 -21.93 -24.48 -3.38
N GLY A 487 -20.82 -24.17 -2.71
CA GLY A 487 -20.55 -24.63 -1.35
C GLY A 487 -21.42 -23.95 -0.29
N VAL A 488 -21.32 -24.42 0.94
CA VAL A 488 -21.99 -23.80 2.09
C VAL A 488 -21.23 -22.53 2.49
N VAL A 489 -21.94 -21.40 2.52
CA VAL A 489 -21.39 -20.09 2.88
C VAL A 489 -21.62 -19.82 4.37
N THR A 490 -20.56 -19.47 5.07
CA THR A 490 -20.57 -19.10 6.50
C THR A 490 -20.01 -17.69 6.67
N THR A 491 -20.68 -16.84 7.45
CA THR A 491 -20.17 -15.50 7.81
C THR A 491 -19.14 -15.64 8.91
N ILE A 492 -17.96 -15.06 8.69
CA ILE A 492 -16.84 -15.10 9.63
C ILE A 492 -16.82 -13.82 10.47
N LEU A 493 -16.91 -12.64 9.82
CA LEU A 493 -16.77 -11.35 10.49
C LEU A 493 -17.43 -10.23 9.69
N SER A 494 -17.96 -9.22 10.41
CA SER A 494 -18.52 -8.00 9.82
C SER A 494 -18.36 -6.82 10.81
N PRO A 495 -17.97 -5.59 10.36
CA PRO A 495 -17.50 -5.29 9.01
C PRO A 495 -16.06 -5.71 8.78
N GLY A 496 -15.70 -6.00 7.53
CA GLY A 496 -14.34 -6.32 7.14
C GLY A 496 -14.23 -6.79 5.69
N HIS A 497 -13.03 -6.64 5.11
CA HIS A 497 -12.73 -7.05 3.73
C HIS A 497 -11.27 -7.43 3.56
N SER A 498 -10.86 -7.92 2.40
CA SER A 498 -9.49 -8.31 2.05
C SER A 498 -8.87 -9.24 3.10
N ALA A 499 -9.59 -10.31 3.44
CA ALA A 499 -9.19 -11.21 4.50
C ALA A 499 -8.17 -12.23 4.01
N HIS A 500 -7.07 -12.39 4.76
CA HIS A 500 -6.07 -13.41 4.53
C HIS A 500 -5.83 -14.24 5.79
N TYR A 501 -5.92 -15.54 5.65
CA TYR A 501 -5.49 -16.49 6.66
C TYR A 501 -4.00 -16.74 6.58
N LEU A 502 -3.32 -16.67 7.71
CA LEU A 502 -1.89 -16.85 7.84
C LEU A 502 -1.60 -17.96 8.86
N THR A 503 -0.88 -18.99 8.46
CA THR A 503 -0.47 -20.08 9.34
C THR A 503 0.67 -19.61 10.24
N THR A 504 0.35 -19.16 11.45
CA THR A 504 1.34 -18.59 12.38
C THR A 504 1.84 -19.58 13.43
N SER A 505 1.10 -20.66 13.70
CA SER A 505 1.49 -21.70 14.65
C SER A 505 0.72 -23.02 14.45
N GLY A 506 1.43 -24.07 14.04
CA GLY A 506 0.88 -25.46 13.97
C GLY A 506 -0.39 -25.58 13.12
N SER A 507 -1.48 -26.07 13.71
CA SER A 507 -2.79 -26.22 13.07
C SER A 507 -3.72 -25.01 13.20
N THR A 508 -3.27 -23.93 13.83
CA THR A 508 -4.02 -22.69 14.02
C THR A 508 -3.25 -21.53 13.41
N GLY A 509 -3.94 -20.45 13.09
CA GLY A 509 -3.32 -19.26 12.54
C GLY A 509 -4.16 -18.03 12.83
N ASP A 510 -3.80 -16.95 12.17
CA ASP A 510 -4.45 -15.67 12.33
C ASP A 510 -5.13 -15.26 11.03
N LEU A 511 -6.31 -14.68 11.15
CA LEU A 511 -7.02 -14.00 10.09
C LEU A 511 -6.64 -12.52 10.15
N VAL A 512 -5.97 -12.02 9.11
CA VAL A 512 -5.74 -10.59 8.94
C VAL A 512 -6.73 -10.02 7.94
N TYR A 513 -7.23 -8.83 8.18
CA TYR A 513 -8.25 -8.22 7.34
C TYR A 513 -8.27 -6.71 7.50
N LEU A 514 -8.84 -6.02 6.54
CA LEU A 514 -9.00 -4.57 6.57
C LEU A 514 -10.39 -4.16 7.05
N ASN A 515 -10.41 -3.08 7.81
CA ASN A 515 -11.61 -2.36 8.18
C ASN A 515 -11.26 -0.88 8.34
N ARG A 516 -11.88 -0.01 7.53
CA ARG A 516 -11.64 1.44 7.51
C ARG A 516 -10.16 1.83 7.43
N GLY A 517 -9.42 1.22 6.51
CA GLY A 517 -8.00 1.51 6.29
C GLY A 517 -7.05 0.95 7.35
N VAL A 518 -7.56 0.31 8.39
CA VAL A 518 -6.76 -0.34 9.44
C VAL A 518 -6.72 -1.84 9.20
N LEU A 519 -5.51 -2.40 9.22
CA LEU A 519 -5.31 -3.85 9.21
C LEU A 519 -5.50 -4.40 10.62
N TYR A 520 -6.47 -5.30 10.76
CA TYR A 520 -6.75 -6.04 12.00
C TYR A 520 -6.25 -7.47 11.89
N ALA A 521 -6.00 -8.10 13.02
CA ALA A 521 -5.75 -9.52 13.12
C ALA A 521 -6.57 -10.15 14.24
N VAL A 522 -6.98 -11.40 14.04
CA VAL A 522 -7.69 -12.21 15.04
C VAL A 522 -7.34 -13.68 14.85
N ALA A 523 -7.20 -14.42 15.94
CA ALA A 523 -6.96 -15.87 15.86
C ALA A 523 -8.12 -16.57 15.13
N PHE A 524 -7.80 -17.51 14.23
CA PHE A 524 -8.77 -18.19 13.36
C PHE A 524 -8.54 -19.68 13.31
N ASP A 525 -9.62 -20.44 13.36
CA ASP A 525 -9.65 -21.88 13.20
C ASP A 525 -10.15 -22.24 11.78
N PRO A 526 -9.26 -22.62 10.86
CA PRO A 526 -9.64 -22.89 9.48
C PRO A 526 -10.51 -24.14 9.32
N ALA A 527 -10.40 -25.12 10.22
CA ALA A 527 -11.20 -26.33 10.16
C ALA A 527 -12.65 -26.10 10.61
N ARG A 528 -12.87 -25.16 11.55
CA ARG A 528 -14.20 -24.79 12.04
C ARG A 528 -14.78 -23.55 11.38
N LEU A 529 -13.99 -22.83 10.61
CA LEU A 529 -14.30 -21.52 9.99
C LEU A 529 -14.80 -20.51 11.05
N GLN A 530 -14.07 -20.39 12.17
CA GLN A 530 -14.44 -19.53 13.28
C GLN A 530 -13.27 -18.70 13.80
N ILE A 531 -13.55 -17.45 14.15
CA ILE A 531 -12.62 -16.57 14.87
C ILE A 531 -12.58 -16.97 16.35
N ARG A 532 -11.41 -16.76 16.99
CA ARG A 532 -11.20 -16.98 18.42
C ARG A 532 -10.67 -15.69 19.04
N GLY A 533 -11.37 -15.15 20.01
CA GLY A 533 -11.00 -13.90 20.68
C GLY A 533 -11.52 -12.65 19.97
N MET A 534 -10.91 -11.52 20.26
CA MET A 534 -11.27 -10.22 19.69
C MET A 534 -10.23 -9.74 18.69
N PRO A 535 -10.65 -9.12 17.59
CA PRO A 535 -9.74 -8.50 16.64
C PRO A 535 -8.88 -7.40 17.29
N VAL A 536 -7.60 -7.36 16.93
CA VAL A 536 -6.66 -6.32 17.37
C VAL A 536 -6.13 -5.53 16.18
N PRO A 537 -5.97 -4.20 16.27
CA PRO A 537 -5.38 -3.40 15.22
C PRO A 537 -3.87 -3.66 15.12
N ILE A 538 -3.37 -3.83 13.90
CA ILE A 538 -1.96 -4.10 13.62
C ILE A 538 -1.27 -2.92 12.93
N LEU A 539 -1.91 -2.35 11.87
CA LEU A 539 -1.39 -1.25 11.06
C LEU A 539 -2.53 -0.28 10.73
N ASP A 540 -2.25 1.01 10.72
CA ASP A 540 -3.21 2.09 10.47
C ASP A 540 -2.81 3.03 9.32
N ASP A 541 -1.79 2.68 8.55
CA ASP A 541 -1.23 3.49 7.48
C ASP A 541 -1.30 2.84 6.09
N MET A 542 -2.25 1.96 5.87
CA MET A 542 -2.45 1.34 4.56
C MET A 542 -3.16 2.30 3.61
N ALA A 543 -2.56 2.50 2.43
CA ALA A 543 -3.19 3.30 1.37
C ALA A 543 -4.56 2.72 1.00
N ASP A 544 -5.45 3.59 0.54
CA ASP A 544 -6.88 3.33 0.28
C ASP A 544 -7.17 1.90 -0.21
N ALA A 545 -7.63 1.10 0.71
CA ALA A 545 -7.95 -0.31 0.53
C ALA A 545 -9.47 -0.55 0.43
N SER A 546 -10.28 0.49 0.51
CA SER A 546 -11.75 0.39 0.47
C SER A 546 -12.29 0.14 -0.95
N ARG A 547 -11.41 0.08 -1.96
CA ARG A 547 -11.78 -0.10 -3.36
C ARG A 547 -11.91 -1.57 -3.73
N LEU A 548 -12.87 -1.85 -4.59
CA LEU A 548 -13.35 -3.19 -4.95
C LEU A 548 -12.36 -4.05 -5.72
N ASP A 549 -11.32 -3.47 -6.29
CA ASP A 549 -10.71 -4.09 -7.46
C ASP A 549 -9.47 -4.93 -7.14
N ILE A 550 -8.83 -4.77 -5.96
CA ILE A 550 -7.52 -5.38 -5.73
C ILE A 550 -7.26 -5.56 -4.23
N ASP A 551 -6.51 -6.61 -3.86
CA ASP A 551 -5.95 -6.76 -2.54
C ASP A 551 -4.85 -5.71 -2.31
N PRO A 552 -4.97 -4.88 -1.28
CA PRO A 552 -4.03 -3.80 -1.03
C PRO A 552 -2.70 -4.27 -0.40
N PHE A 553 -2.59 -5.53 -0.08
CA PHE A 553 -1.40 -6.16 0.48
C PHE A 553 -1.25 -7.61 0.00
N SER A 554 -0.05 -8.13 0.10
CA SER A 554 0.26 -9.52 -0.19
C SER A 554 1.16 -10.07 0.92
N VAL A 555 1.00 -11.33 1.30
CA VAL A 555 1.74 -11.94 2.40
C VAL A 555 2.33 -13.28 1.95
N SER A 556 3.61 -13.50 2.25
CA SER A 556 4.27 -14.78 2.02
C SER A 556 4.05 -15.77 3.18
N ARG A 557 4.32 -17.05 2.93
CA ARG A 557 4.22 -18.09 3.97
C ARG A 557 5.28 -17.99 5.06
N ASP A 558 6.36 -17.25 4.84
CA ASP A 558 7.41 -16.98 5.83
C ASP A 558 7.11 -15.76 6.72
N GLY A 559 6.01 -15.06 6.48
CA GLY A 559 5.59 -13.91 7.26
C GLY A 559 6.20 -12.58 6.82
N THR A 560 6.49 -12.43 5.52
CA THR A 560 6.77 -11.14 4.91
C THR A 560 5.49 -10.55 4.32
N LEU A 561 5.07 -9.39 4.82
CA LEU A 561 3.92 -8.65 4.29
C LEU A 561 4.41 -7.50 3.42
N VAL A 562 3.82 -7.35 2.23
CA VAL A 562 4.08 -6.26 1.29
C VAL A 562 2.80 -5.45 1.12
N TYR A 563 2.88 -4.14 1.29
CA TYR A 563 1.73 -3.25 1.10
C TYR A 563 2.18 -1.87 0.64
N ARG A 564 1.24 -1.06 0.19
CA ARG A 564 1.47 0.35 -0.08
C ARG A 564 1.06 1.17 1.15
N SER A 565 2.00 1.96 1.68
CA SER A 565 1.69 2.91 2.74
C SER A 565 1.03 4.16 2.18
N GLY A 566 0.12 4.76 2.94
CA GLY A 566 -0.59 5.99 2.57
C GLY A 566 -1.65 6.35 3.61
N THR A 567 -2.25 7.52 3.44
CA THR A 567 -3.39 7.90 4.28
C THR A 567 -4.65 7.21 3.78
N PRO A 568 -5.42 6.53 4.65
CA PRO A 568 -6.73 6.00 4.28
C PRO A 568 -7.64 7.13 3.79
N VAL A 569 -8.29 6.95 2.64
CA VAL A 569 -9.33 7.88 2.17
C VAL A 569 -10.65 7.46 2.79
N ASP A 570 -10.81 7.78 4.07
CA ASP A 570 -11.97 7.35 4.91
C ASP A 570 -13.28 8.09 4.62
N SER A 571 -13.25 9.15 3.81
CA SER A 571 -14.39 10.07 3.71
C SER A 571 -15.06 10.16 2.33
N GLY A 572 -14.66 9.28 1.37
CA GLY A 572 -15.14 9.42 -0.01
C GLY A 572 -14.52 10.65 -0.70
N TRP A 573 -15.23 11.22 -1.64
CA TRP A 573 -14.76 12.37 -2.42
C TRP A 573 -15.85 13.43 -2.59
N PRO A 574 -15.48 14.72 -2.75
CA PRO A 574 -16.41 15.77 -3.10
C PRO A 574 -16.85 15.64 -4.57
N VAL A 575 -17.92 16.32 -4.93
CA VAL A 575 -18.28 16.56 -6.32
C VAL A 575 -17.83 17.96 -6.70
N LEU A 576 -17.15 18.10 -7.83
CA LEU A 576 -16.60 19.38 -8.29
C LEU A 576 -17.26 19.84 -9.59
N TRP A 577 -17.40 21.13 -9.74
CA TRP A 577 -17.49 21.77 -11.04
C TRP A 577 -16.13 21.66 -11.73
N LEU A 578 -16.15 21.44 -13.06
CA LEU A 578 -14.97 21.47 -13.92
C LEU A 578 -15.31 22.30 -15.15
N ASP A 579 -14.50 23.29 -15.46
CA ASP A 579 -14.60 24.05 -16.70
C ASP A 579 -13.55 23.62 -17.75
N LYS A 580 -13.67 24.19 -18.95
CA LYS A 580 -12.78 23.83 -20.08
C LYS A 580 -11.30 24.19 -19.82
N SER A 581 -11.03 25.18 -18.97
CA SER A 581 -9.65 25.54 -18.58
C SER A 581 -9.01 24.58 -17.59
N GLY A 582 -9.78 23.60 -17.08
CA GLY A 582 -9.34 22.69 -16.05
C GLY A 582 -9.52 23.21 -14.61
N LYS A 583 -10.12 24.42 -14.45
CA LYS A 583 -10.45 24.97 -13.14
C LYS A 583 -11.57 24.16 -12.49
N THR A 584 -11.40 23.87 -11.20
CA THR A 584 -12.37 23.16 -10.39
C THR A 584 -12.88 24.01 -9.24
N GLU A 585 -14.18 23.86 -8.91
CA GLU A 585 -14.81 24.50 -7.75
C GLU A 585 -15.74 23.47 -7.06
N PRO A 586 -15.87 23.51 -5.72
CA PRO A 586 -16.78 22.57 -5.03
C PRO A 586 -18.25 22.74 -5.49
N LEU A 587 -18.89 21.62 -5.84
CA LEU A 587 -20.31 21.53 -6.15
C LEU A 587 -21.07 20.84 -4.99
N VAL A 588 -20.53 19.72 -4.47
CA VAL A 588 -20.96 19.09 -3.23
C VAL A 588 -19.74 19.05 -2.33
N LYS A 589 -19.74 19.83 -1.26
CA LYS A 589 -18.60 19.98 -0.35
C LYS A 589 -18.42 18.77 0.57
N ALA A 590 -19.54 18.19 1.00
CA ALA A 590 -19.50 16.99 1.83
C ALA A 590 -18.85 15.85 1.05
N ALA A 591 -17.79 15.25 1.59
CA ALA A 591 -17.21 14.07 1.01
C ALA A 591 -18.14 12.87 1.21
N GLY A 592 -18.20 12.00 0.22
CA GLY A 592 -19.03 10.79 0.25
C GLY A 592 -18.70 9.87 -0.92
N PHE A 593 -19.14 8.65 -0.88
CA PHE A 593 -18.99 7.70 -1.99
C PHE A 593 -20.09 7.93 -3.03
N TYR A 594 -19.90 8.97 -3.85
CA TYR A 594 -20.87 9.40 -4.84
C TYR A 594 -20.64 8.76 -6.20
N SER A 595 -21.76 8.55 -6.93
CA SER A 595 -21.79 8.05 -8.32
C SER A 595 -23.01 8.61 -9.06
N TYR A 596 -23.05 8.45 -10.38
CA TYR A 596 -24.16 8.83 -11.28
C TYR A 596 -24.65 10.29 -11.10
N PRO A 597 -23.79 11.28 -11.24
CA PRO A 597 -24.25 12.67 -11.21
C PRO A 597 -25.18 12.94 -12.39
N SER A 598 -26.31 13.64 -12.16
CA SER A 598 -27.30 13.99 -13.19
C SER A 598 -27.91 15.36 -12.88
N PHE A 599 -27.69 16.35 -13.75
CA PHE A 599 -28.27 17.68 -13.59
C PHE A 599 -29.74 17.72 -13.95
N SER A 600 -30.51 18.50 -13.18
CA SER A 600 -31.86 18.90 -13.58
C SER A 600 -31.81 19.76 -14.87
N PRO A 601 -32.87 19.77 -15.69
CA PRO A 601 -32.90 20.54 -16.95
C PRO A 601 -32.62 22.02 -16.77
N ASP A 602 -32.98 22.61 -15.65
CA ASP A 602 -32.71 24.02 -15.29
C ASP A 602 -31.32 24.24 -14.67
N GLY A 603 -30.55 23.17 -14.37
CA GLY A 603 -29.21 23.22 -13.79
C GLY A 603 -29.14 23.62 -12.31
N ARG A 604 -30.28 23.81 -11.64
CA ARG A 604 -30.33 24.24 -10.25
C ARG A 604 -30.15 23.10 -9.25
N ARG A 605 -30.35 21.88 -9.71
CA ARG A 605 -30.23 20.69 -8.89
C ARG A 605 -29.37 19.62 -9.55
N LEU A 606 -28.68 18.85 -8.73
CA LEU A 606 -27.89 17.70 -9.13
C LEU A 606 -28.39 16.46 -8.37
N ALA A 607 -28.93 15.49 -9.06
CA ALA A 607 -29.18 14.17 -8.52
C ALA A 607 -27.89 13.35 -8.53
N LEU A 608 -27.68 12.54 -7.50
CA LEU A 608 -26.53 11.64 -7.38
C LEU A 608 -26.90 10.45 -6.51
N VAL A 609 -26.17 9.39 -6.65
CA VAL A 609 -26.26 8.22 -5.76
C VAL A 609 -25.17 8.31 -4.74
N ALA A 610 -25.52 8.15 -3.46
CA ALA A 610 -24.55 8.03 -2.37
C ALA A 610 -24.65 6.66 -1.72
N ASP A 611 -23.48 6.05 -1.47
CA ASP A 611 -23.40 4.84 -0.66
C ASP A 611 -23.50 5.22 0.81
N THR A 612 -24.49 4.65 1.50
CA THR A 612 -24.77 4.91 2.93
C THR A 612 -24.25 3.80 3.84
N GLY A 613 -23.57 2.79 3.27
CA GLY A 613 -23.19 1.59 3.99
C GLY A 613 -24.34 0.62 4.31
N LYS A 614 -25.58 1.07 4.19
CA LYS A 614 -26.79 0.25 4.29
C LYS A 614 -27.47 0.02 2.95
N GLY A 615 -26.87 0.54 1.88
CA GLY A 615 -27.35 0.53 0.52
C GLY A 615 -27.07 1.86 -0.17
N GLN A 616 -27.32 1.89 -1.47
CA GLN A 616 -27.16 3.08 -2.30
C GLN A 616 -28.47 3.83 -2.39
N GLU A 617 -28.46 5.12 -2.07
CA GLU A 617 -29.64 5.95 -2.07
C GLU A 617 -29.45 7.19 -2.95
N ILE A 618 -30.55 7.70 -3.49
CA ILE A 618 -30.55 8.90 -4.31
C ILE A 618 -30.61 10.13 -3.39
N TYR A 619 -29.77 11.09 -3.70
CA TYR A 619 -29.72 12.42 -3.09
C TYR A 619 -29.83 13.47 -4.18
N VAL A 620 -30.40 14.62 -3.81
CA VAL A 620 -30.47 15.80 -4.67
C VAL A 620 -29.78 16.96 -3.97
N GLN A 621 -28.76 17.50 -4.61
CA GLN A 621 -28.06 18.71 -4.20
C GLN A 621 -28.73 19.93 -4.84
N ASP A 622 -29.12 20.91 -4.06
CA ASP A 622 -29.45 22.25 -4.54
C ASP A 622 -28.15 23.03 -4.77
N THR A 623 -27.85 23.39 -6.01
CA THR A 623 -26.56 24.02 -6.38
C THR A 623 -26.47 25.48 -5.92
N GLN A 624 -27.58 26.12 -5.54
CA GLN A 624 -27.62 27.50 -5.06
C GLN A 624 -27.62 27.59 -3.54
N ARG A 625 -28.33 26.68 -2.86
CA ARG A 625 -28.50 26.69 -1.41
C ARG A 625 -27.52 25.81 -0.67
N ASP A 626 -26.70 25.04 -1.38
CA ASP A 626 -25.72 24.09 -0.83
C ASP A 626 -26.37 23.08 0.14
N THR A 627 -27.57 22.58 -0.22
CA THR A 627 -28.29 21.60 0.58
C THR A 627 -28.38 20.27 -0.15
N LEU A 628 -28.01 19.20 0.52
CA LEU A 628 -28.05 17.83 0.04
C LEU A 628 -29.21 17.09 0.71
N THR A 629 -30.24 16.75 -0.05
CA THR A 629 -31.47 16.12 0.43
C THR A 629 -31.53 14.67 -0.03
N ARG A 630 -31.80 13.75 0.89
CA ARG A 630 -32.02 12.33 0.57
C ARG A 630 -33.44 12.15 0.01
N VAL A 631 -33.53 11.47 -1.12
CA VAL A 631 -34.81 11.25 -1.87
C VAL A 631 -35.35 9.85 -1.65
N THR A 632 -34.50 8.83 -1.50
CA THR A 632 -34.93 7.44 -1.32
C THR A 632 -34.46 6.89 0.03
N PHE A 633 -35.22 5.94 0.63
CA PHE A 633 -35.02 5.48 2.01
C PHE A 633 -35.09 3.96 2.20
N THR A 634 -35.16 3.19 1.12
CA THR A 634 -35.49 1.76 1.20
C THR A 634 -34.32 0.84 1.54
N GLY A 635 -33.10 1.36 1.62
CA GLY A 635 -31.89 0.56 1.94
C GLY A 635 -31.52 -0.48 0.88
N SER A 636 -32.11 -0.40 -0.32
CA SER A 636 -31.73 -1.18 -1.49
C SER A 636 -30.77 -0.40 -2.38
N GLN A 637 -30.29 -0.99 -3.45
CA GLN A 637 -29.39 -0.26 -4.35
C GLN A 637 -30.14 0.54 -5.40
N LYS A 638 -29.90 1.83 -5.42
CA LYS A 638 -30.38 2.78 -6.40
C LYS A 638 -29.25 3.11 -7.38
N ARG A 639 -29.61 3.29 -8.68
CA ARG A 639 -28.63 3.58 -9.73
C ARG A 639 -29.20 4.52 -10.77
N ALA A 640 -28.30 5.26 -11.42
CA ALA A 640 -28.52 6.03 -12.62
C ALA A 640 -29.80 6.89 -12.56
N PRO A 641 -29.96 7.82 -11.61
CA PRO A 641 -31.09 8.74 -11.62
C PRO A 641 -31.04 9.64 -12.86
N VAL A 642 -32.20 9.77 -13.54
CA VAL A 642 -32.35 10.69 -14.65
C VAL A 642 -33.61 11.53 -14.46
N TRP A 643 -33.49 12.81 -14.75
CA TRP A 643 -34.58 13.77 -14.57
C TRP A 643 -35.64 13.66 -15.65
N SER A 644 -36.89 13.86 -15.25
CA SER A 644 -37.95 14.22 -16.19
C SER A 644 -37.69 15.60 -16.82
N PRO A 645 -38.19 15.87 -18.03
CA PRO A 645 -37.95 17.15 -18.70
C PRO A 645 -38.49 18.36 -17.97
N ASP A 646 -39.52 18.20 -17.12
CA ASP A 646 -40.06 19.26 -16.25
C ASP A 646 -39.21 19.50 -15.02
N GLY A 647 -38.24 18.65 -14.76
CA GLY A 647 -37.34 18.71 -13.63
C GLY A 647 -37.99 18.38 -12.27
N VAL A 648 -39.19 17.80 -12.24
CA VAL A 648 -39.93 17.52 -11.00
C VAL A 648 -39.68 16.11 -10.49
N HIS A 649 -39.46 15.16 -11.40
CA HIS A 649 -39.35 13.75 -11.07
C HIS A 649 -38.00 13.16 -11.50
N LEU A 650 -37.69 12.00 -10.93
CA LEU A 650 -36.54 11.16 -11.26
C LEU A 650 -37.00 9.75 -11.64
N ALA A 651 -36.53 9.26 -12.78
CA ALA A 651 -36.53 7.84 -13.06
C ALA A 651 -35.19 7.25 -12.61
N PHE A 652 -35.19 6.04 -12.09
CA PHE A 652 -33.99 5.36 -11.63
C PHE A 652 -34.13 3.84 -11.66
N SER A 653 -33.03 3.11 -11.61
CA SER A 653 -33.08 1.66 -11.40
C SER A 653 -32.84 1.32 -9.94
N SER A 654 -33.53 0.27 -9.49
CA SER A 654 -33.48 -0.22 -8.11
C SER A 654 -33.30 -1.72 -8.10
N ALA A 655 -32.37 -2.18 -7.27
CA ALA A 655 -32.15 -3.59 -7.01
C ALA A 655 -32.66 -3.95 -5.62
N GLY A 656 -33.30 -5.08 -5.49
CA GLY A 656 -33.77 -5.63 -4.22
C GLY A 656 -35.14 -6.31 -4.35
N PRO A 657 -35.58 -7.04 -3.33
CA PRO A 657 -36.86 -7.72 -3.41
C PRO A 657 -38.04 -6.78 -3.77
N PRO A 658 -38.99 -7.22 -4.60
CA PRO A 658 -39.09 -8.60 -5.11
C PRO A 658 -38.22 -8.89 -6.33
N ALA A 659 -37.75 -7.87 -7.10
CA ALA A 659 -36.95 -8.02 -8.31
C ALA A 659 -36.19 -6.74 -8.63
N GLU A 660 -35.29 -6.78 -9.63
CA GLU A 660 -34.76 -5.58 -10.26
C GLU A 660 -35.92 -4.84 -10.97
N HIS A 661 -35.95 -3.50 -10.84
CA HIS A 661 -37.02 -2.70 -11.43
C HIS A 661 -36.56 -1.28 -11.76
N LEU A 662 -37.26 -0.68 -12.71
CA LEU A 662 -37.20 0.75 -12.98
C LEU A 662 -38.29 1.44 -12.17
N ALA A 663 -37.98 2.54 -11.55
CA ALA A 663 -38.89 3.28 -10.69
C ALA A 663 -38.91 4.78 -10.99
N TRP A 664 -39.94 5.43 -10.47
CA TRP A 664 -40.21 6.85 -10.63
C TRP A 664 -40.51 7.47 -9.26
N ILE A 665 -39.99 8.66 -8.98
CA ILE A 665 -40.20 9.35 -7.71
C ILE A 665 -40.12 10.87 -7.91
N ARG A 666 -40.79 11.63 -7.05
CA ARG A 666 -40.56 13.07 -6.97
C ARG A 666 -39.16 13.39 -6.45
N ALA A 667 -38.51 14.35 -7.09
CA ALA A 667 -37.12 14.73 -6.76
C ALA A 667 -36.98 15.49 -5.44
N ASP A 668 -38.08 15.91 -4.82
CA ASP A 668 -38.12 16.49 -3.48
C ASP A 668 -38.19 15.43 -2.36
N GLY A 669 -38.30 14.15 -2.74
CA GLY A 669 -38.40 13.02 -1.78
C GLY A 669 -39.77 12.83 -1.19
N SER A 670 -40.78 13.56 -1.67
CA SER A 670 -42.18 13.34 -1.24
C SER A 670 -42.79 12.16 -2.01
N GLY A 671 -43.61 11.37 -1.32
CA GLY A 671 -44.25 10.17 -1.87
C GLY A 671 -43.33 8.93 -1.87
N GLU A 672 -43.92 7.80 -2.22
CA GLU A 672 -43.22 6.52 -2.37
C GLU A 672 -42.81 6.29 -3.82
N PRO A 673 -41.71 5.58 -4.05
CA PRO A 673 -41.30 5.23 -5.43
C PRO A 673 -42.34 4.37 -6.12
N GLN A 674 -42.82 4.80 -7.30
CA GLN A 674 -43.68 3.99 -8.17
C GLN A 674 -42.79 3.07 -9.02
N VAL A 675 -43.05 1.76 -8.99
CA VAL A 675 -42.44 0.80 -9.92
C VAL A 675 -43.01 0.99 -11.30
N LEU A 676 -42.19 1.28 -12.29
CA LEU A 676 -42.59 1.36 -13.72
C LEU A 676 -42.64 -0.03 -14.34
N ILE A 677 -41.54 -0.76 -14.28
CA ILE A 677 -41.44 -2.15 -14.76
C ILE A 677 -40.50 -2.95 -13.91
N GLU A 678 -40.76 -4.23 -13.74
CA GLU A 678 -39.77 -5.20 -13.26
C GLU A 678 -38.91 -5.66 -14.43
N THR A 679 -37.61 -5.84 -14.20
CA THR A 679 -36.67 -6.29 -15.19
C THR A 679 -36.08 -7.64 -14.80
N PRO A 680 -35.96 -8.61 -15.73
CA PRO A 680 -35.43 -9.95 -15.39
C PRO A 680 -33.97 -9.93 -15.04
N THR A 681 -33.27 -8.89 -15.43
CA THR A 681 -31.83 -8.69 -15.26
C THR A 681 -31.55 -7.30 -14.71
N ARG A 682 -30.34 -7.09 -14.24
CA ARG A 682 -29.90 -5.79 -13.74
C ARG A 682 -29.96 -4.75 -14.86
N SER A 683 -30.72 -3.69 -14.64
CA SER A 683 -30.85 -2.57 -15.55
C SER A 683 -30.12 -1.35 -15.03
N SER A 684 -29.47 -0.56 -15.89
CA SER A 684 -28.79 0.67 -15.52
C SER A 684 -28.62 1.63 -16.71
N ALA A 685 -27.96 2.76 -16.49
CA ALA A 685 -27.66 3.80 -17.45
C ALA A 685 -28.90 4.34 -18.16
N LEU A 686 -29.82 4.89 -17.38
CA LEU A 686 -31.04 5.50 -17.85
C LEU A 686 -30.78 6.80 -18.60
N ALA A 687 -31.55 7.05 -19.65
CA ALA A 687 -31.66 8.33 -20.34
C ALA A 687 -33.14 8.61 -20.66
N MET A 688 -33.60 9.82 -20.37
CA MET A 688 -34.96 10.28 -20.72
C MET A 688 -34.92 11.04 -22.03
N SER A 689 -35.87 10.75 -22.92
CA SER A 689 -36.06 11.54 -24.15
C SER A 689 -36.48 12.98 -23.81
N PRO A 690 -36.11 13.99 -24.63
CA PRO A 690 -36.43 15.39 -24.33
C PRO A 690 -37.94 15.68 -24.24
N ASP A 691 -38.76 14.87 -24.87
CA ASP A 691 -40.23 14.94 -24.80
C ASP A 691 -40.85 14.19 -23.62
N GLY A 692 -40.02 13.52 -22.79
CA GLY A 692 -40.44 12.74 -21.61
C GLY A 692 -41.20 11.45 -21.92
N LYS A 693 -41.30 11.03 -23.17
CA LYS A 693 -42.14 9.92 -23.60
C LYS A 693 -41.40 8.58 -23.71
N LEU A 694 -40.08 8.60 -23.64
CA LEU A 694 -39.24 7.39 -23.71
C LEU A 694 -38.17 7.40 -22.62
N LEU A 695 -37.97 6.26 -22.00
CA LEU A 695 -36.85 5.98 -21.11
C LEU A 695 -35.96 4.93 -21.78
N ALA A 696 -34.70 5.23 -22.03
CA ALA A 696 -33.73 4.28 -22.54
C ALA A 696 -32.89 3.72 -21.37
N TYR A 697 -32.61 2.42 -21.43
CA TYR A 697 -31.80 1.71 -20.43
C TYR A 697 -31.06 0.56 -21.12
N HIS A 698 -30.02 0.05 -20.47
CA HIS A 698 -29.43 -1.22 -20.87
C HIS A 698 -29.68 -2.28 -19.78
N ASP A 699 -29.85 -3.52 -20.18
CA ASP A 699 -29.89 -4.66 -19.30
C ASP A 699 -28.53 -5.36 -19.26
N ASN A 700 -28.21 -6.02 -18.15
CA ASN A 700 -27.00 -6.83 -17.99
C ASN A 700 -27.42 -8.29 -17.87
N LYS A 701 -27.17 -9.09 -18.90
CA LYS A 701 -27.44 -10.52 -18.90
C LYS A 701 -26.46 -11.28 -17.99
N SER A 702 -26.82 -12.50 -17.64
CA SER A 702 -26.02 -13.35 -16.77
C SER A 702 -24.67 -13.79 -17.36
N ASP A 703 -24.57 -13.79 -18.70
CA ASP A 703 -23.35 -14.08 -19.47
C ASP A 703 -22.43 -12.86 -19.61
N GLY A 704 -22.83 -11.72 -19.05
CA GLY A 704 -22.07 -10.46 -19.11
C GLY A 704 -22.35 -9.63 -20.37
N ASP A 705 -23.25 -10.06 -21.24
CA ASP A 705 -23.72 -9.30 -22.39
C ASP A 705 -24.70 -8.19 -21.97
N THR A 706 -24.84 -7.13 -22.79
CA THR A 706 -25.73 -5.99 -22.53
C THR A 706 -26.39 -5.51 -23.79
N ASP A 707 -27.70 -5.30 -23.72
CA ASP A 707 -28.53 -4.77 -24.83
C ASP A 707 -29.18 -3.44 -24.41
N ILE A 708 -29.50 -2.61 -25.41
CA ILE A 708 -30.20 -1.35 -25.17
C ILE A 708 -31.69 -1.52 -25.45
N TRP A 709 -32.50 -1.08 -24.50
CA TRP A 709 -33.96 -1.11 -24.53
C TRP A 709 -34.53 0.29 -24.39
N THR A 710 -35.73 0.49 -24.92
CA THR A 710 -36.57 1.69 -24.71
C THR A 710 -37.91 1.32 -24.09
N LEU A 711 -38.35 2.12 -23.12
CA LEU A 711 -39.63 2.01 -22.44
C LEU A 711 -40.46 3.24 -22.77
N PRO A 712 -41.58 3.09 -23.52
CA PRO A 712 -42.53 4.18 -23.69
C PRO A 712 -43.17 4.56 -22.36
N LEU A 713 -43.39 5.85 -22.15
CA LEU A 713 -44.03 6.39 -20.95
C LEU A 713 -45.16 7.32 -21.36
N ASP A 714 -46.35 7.07 -20.85
CA ASP A 714 -47.44 8.04 -20.88
C ASP A 714 -47.33 8.89 -19.63
N THR A 715 -46.88 10.10 -19.79
CA THR A 715 -46.67 11.11 -18.73
C THR A 715 -47.78 12.15 -18.73
N THR A 716 -49.00 11.84 -19.21
CA THR A 716 -50.16 12.70 -19.15
C THR A 716 -50.49 13.04 -17.70
N ASP A 717 -50.36 12.08 -16.78
CA ASP A 717 -50.26 12.29 -15.34
C ASP A 717 -48.80 12.10 -14.91
N PRO A 718 -48.02 13.18 -14.67
CA PRO A 718 -46.62 13.06 -14.30
C PRO A 718 -46.41 12.43 -12.93
N GLU A 719 -47.40 12.48 -12.03
CA GLU A 719 -47.30 11.85 -10.71
C GLU A 719 -47.42 10.33 -10.80
N HIS A 720 -48.15 9.81 -11.79
CA HIS A 720 -48.41 8.38 -11.99
C HIS A 720 -48.22 8.00 -13.46
N PRO A 721 -46.96 8.06 -14.01
CA PRO A 721 -46.70 7.74 -15.39
C PRO A 721 -47.01 6.27 -15.67
N LYS A 722 -47.65 6.02 -16.86
CA LYS A 722 -48.02 4.68 -17.23
C LYS A 722 -46.98 4.13 -18.23
N PRO A 723 -46.27 3.04 -17.88
CA PRO A 723 -45.31 2.44 -18.77
C PRO A 723 -46.02 1.68 -19.91
N GLY A 724 -45.47 1.80 -21.09
CA GLY A 724 -45.82 0.97 -22.25
C GLY A 724 -45.03 -0.35 -22.24
N LYS A 725 -45.10 -1.08 -23.35
CA LYS A 725 -44.33 -2.30 -23.50
C LYS A 725 -42.88 -1.96 -23.85
N PRO A 726 -41.87 -2.49 -23.15
CA PRO A 726 -40.47 -2.32 -23.51
C PRO A 726 -40.18 -2.83 -24.91
N ALA A 727 -39.34 -2.10 -25.62
CA ALA A 727 -38.90 -2.46 -26.98
C ALA A 727 -37.36 -2.52 -27.03
N GLN A 728 -36.83 -3.55 -27.65
CA GLN A 728 -35.40 -3.69 -27.87
C GLN A 728 -34.96 -2.67 -28.94
N PHE A 729 -34.03 -1.76 -28.55
CA PHE A 729 -33.48 -0.77 -29.46
C PHE A 729 -32.27 -1.33 -30.22
N LEU A 730 -31.37 -2.00 -29.50
CA LEU A 730 -30.18 -2.60 -30.06
C LEU A 730 -29.80 -3.85 -29.27
N ALA A 731 -29.57 -4.94 -30.03
CA ALA A 731 -29.09 -6.20 -29.48
C ALA A 731 -28.29 -6.91 -30.57
N THR A 732 -27.00 -6.96 -30.40
CA THR A 732 -26.07 -7.66 -31.25
C THR A 732 -25.28 -8.71 -30.44
N ALA A 733 -24.24 -9.29 -31.03
CA ALA A 733 -23.31 -10.14 -30.30
C ALA A 733 -22.25 -9.32 -29.52
N ALA A 734 -22.32 -8.00 -29.66
CA ALA A 734 -21.45 -7.08 -28.92
C ALA A 734 -22.18 -6.53 -27.68
N ARG A 735 -21.42 -5.97 -26.75
CA ARG A 735 -21.98 -5.30 -25.58
C ARG A 735 -22.33 -3.87 -25.90
N GLU A 736 -23.61 -3.53 -25.83
CA GLU A 736 -24.13 -2.18 -26.05
C GLU A 736 -24.64 -1.57 -24.75
N ALA A 737 -24.14 -0.40 -24.39
CA ALA A 737 -24.53 0.23 -23.14
C ALA A 737 -24.45 1.78 -23.14
N GLY A 738 -24.95 2.40 -22.07
CA GLY A 738 -24.88 3.85 -21.86
C GLY A 738 -25.65 4.66 -22.88
N PRO A 739 -26.94 4.38 -23.14
CA PRO A 739 -27.72 5.15 -24.09
C PRO A 739 -27.86 6.61 -23.66
N ALA A 740 -27.79 7.56 -24.61
CA ALA A 740 -28.02 8.98 -24.38
C ALA A 740 -28.80 9.58 -25.56
N PHE A 741 -29.94 10.24 -25.30
CA PHE A 741 -30.72 10.90 -26.34
C PHE A 741 -30.05 12.22 -26.76
N SER A 742 -30.08 12.49 -28.09
CA SER A 742 -29.72 13.82 -28.59
C SER A 742 -30.72 14.88 -28.11
N PRO A 743 -30.35 16.17 -28.02
CA PRO A 743 -31.24 17.23 -27.57
C PRO A 743 -32.54 17.36 -28.37
N ASP A 744 -32.54 16.99 -29.66
CA ASP A 744 -33.70 16.98 -30.51
C ASP A 744 -34.47 15.66 -30.52
N GLY A 745 -33.99 14.67 -29.68
CA GLY A 745 -34.62 13.36 -29.51
C GLY A 745 -34.54 12.43 -30.72
N ARG A 746 -33.84 12.79 -31.80
CA ARG A 746 -33.81 11.99 -33.04
C ARG A 746 -32.78 10.89 -33.07
N TYR A 747 -31.74 10.98 -32.21
CA TYR A 747 -30.64 10.05 -32.17
C TYR A 747 -30.45 9.52 -30.76
N ILE A 748 -29.89 8.31 -30.67
CA ILE A 748 -29.34 7.73 -29.44
C ILE A 748 -27.86 7.49 -29.68
N ALA A 749 -27.00 8.08 -28.81
CA ALA A 749 -25.60 7.73 -28.69
C ALA A 749 -25.45 6.60 -27.68
N TYR A 750 -24.50 5.70 -27.90
CA TYR A 750 -24.19 4.58 -26.99
C TYR A 750 -22.73 4.18 -27.19
N PHE A 751 -22.23 3.31 -26.32
CA PHE A 751 -20.92 2.71 -26.54
C PHE A 751 -21.09 1.20 -26.78
N SER A 752 -20.22 0.65 -27.64
CA SER A 752 -20.21 -0.78 -28.00
C SER A 752 -18.79 -1.27 -28.23
N ASN A 753 -18.56 -2.55 -27.97
CA ASN A 753 -17.28 -3.20 -28.25
C ASN A 753 -17.28 -3.99 -29.58
N GLU A 754 -18.20 -3.73 -30.48
CA GLU A 754 -18.30 -4.40 -31.80
C GLU A 754 -17.03 -4.29 -32.66
N SER A 755 -16.21 -3.24 -32.47
CA SER A 755 -14.92 -3.06 -33.14
C SER A 755 -13.75 -3.75 -32.43
N GLY A 756 -14.00 -4.57 -31.39
CA GLY A 756 -13.00 -5.23 -30.54
C GLY A 756 -12.57 -4.41 -29.32
N ARG A 757 -13.02 -3.16 -29.19
CA ARG A 757 -12.89 -2.30 -28.02
C ARG A 757 -14.10 -1.38 -27.91
N TYR A 758 -14.32 -0.79 -26.75
CA TYR A 758 -15.41 0.15 -26.57
C TYR A 758 -15.18 1.44 -27.37
N GLU A 759 -16.14 1.77 -28.25
CA GLU A 759 -16.19 3.00 -29.04
C GLU A 759 -17.58 3.62 -28.95
N ILE A 760 -17.69 4.90 -29.28
CA ILE A 760 -18.95 5.63 -29.29
C ILE A 760 -19.59 5.50 -30.68
N TYR A 761 -20.87 5.16 -30.65
CA TYR A 761 -21.72 5.05 -31.81
C TYR A 761 -22.97 5.91 -31.67
N VAL A 762 -23.54 6.31 -32.79
CA VAL A 762 -24.80 7.04 -32.87
C VAL A 762 -25.72 6.31 -33.83
N LYS A 763 -26.97 6.16 -33.41
CA LYS A 763 -28.02 5.51 -34.22
C LYS A 763 -29.29 6.35 -34.24
N PRO A 764 -29.98 6.50 -35.39
CA PRO A 764 -31.23 7.26 -35.45
C PRO A 764 -32.36 6.47 -34.81
N ARG A 765 -33.31 7.19 -34.24
CA ARG A 765 -34.56 6.65 -33.72
C ARG A 765 -35.68 6.84 -34.77
N SER A 766 -36.45 5.81 -34.99
CA SER A 766 -37.65 5.86 -35.85
C SER A 766 -38.92 5.73 -35.01
N GLY A 767 -39.90 6.62 -35.28
CA GLY A 767 -41.24 6.55 -34.67
C GLY A 767 -41.32 6.93 -33.19
N ALA A 768 -42.54 6.91 -32.67
CA ALA A 768 -42.85 7.19 -31.25
C ALA A 768 -42.54 6.01 -30.33
N ASP A 769 -42.40 4.81 -30.86
CA ASP A 769 -42.11 3.56 -30.15
C ASP A 769 -40.60 3.38 -29.86
N GLY A 770 -39.77 4.30 -30.31
CA GLY A 770 -38.31 4.32 -30.00
C GLY A 770 -37.50 3.26 -30.69
N LYS A 771 -37.98 2.64 -31.77
CA LYS A 771 -37.23 1.65 -32.56
C LYS A 771 -36.04 2.26 -33.28
N PRO A 772 -34.97 1.47 -33.55
CA PRO A 772 -33.83 1.97 -34.30
C PRO A 772 -34.21 2.29 -35.76
N GLY A 773 -33.71 3.40 -36.26
CA GLY A 773 -33.73 3.73 -37.69
C GLY A 773 -32.52 3.12 -38.42
N PRO A 774 -32.49 3.25 -39.76
CA PRO A 774 -31.39 2.77 -40.58
C PRO A 774 -30.12 3.63 -40.35
N GLY A 775 -28.96 3.00 -40.43
CA GLY A 775 -27.65 3.64 -40.26
C GLY A 775 -27.12 3.59 -38.85
N THR A 776 -25.80 3.55 -38.76
CA THR A 776 -25.01 3.65 -37.52
C THR A 776 -23.77 4.41 -37.87
N TRP A 777 -23.37 5.36 -37.00
CA TRP A 777 -22.17 6.17 -37.17
C TRP A 777 -21.24 5.97 -36.00
N GLN A 778 -20.02 5.59 -36.28
CA GLN A 778 -18.95 5.55 -35.30
C GLN A 778 -18.38 6.96 -35.05
N VAL A 779 -18.28 7.40 -33.82
CA VAL A 779 -17.81 8.74 -33.44
C VAL A 779 -16.40 8.69 -32.91
N SER A 780 -16.04 7.68 -32.15
CA SER A 780 -14.69 7.52 -31.59
C SER A 780 -13.94 6.37 -32.28
N THR A 781 -12.61 6.45 -32.33
CA THR A 781 -11.72 5.44 -32.94
C THR A 781 -10.51 5.11 -32.06
N THR A 782 -10.39 5.75 -30.91
CA THR A 782 -9.30 5.56 -29.95
C THR A 782 -9.78 5.10 -28.58
N GLY A 783 -11.03 4.64 -28.50
CA GLY A 783 -11.74 4.26 -27.31
C GLY A 783 -12.72 5.33 -26.83
N GLY A 784 -13.89 4.89 -26.37
CA GLY A 784 -14.93 5.78 -25.87
C GLY A 784 -16.02 5.05 -25.09
N ILE A 785 -16.47 5.62 -23.98
CA ILE A 785 -17.57 5.13 -23.14
C ILE A 785 -18.40 6.30 -22.62
N PHE A 786 -19.64 6.04 -22.22
CA PHE A 786 -20.56 6.99 -21.57
C PHE A 786 -20.75 8.30 -22.36
N PRO A 787 -21.37 8.26 -23.54
CA PRO A 787 -21.64 9.46 -24.32
C PRO A 787 -22.64 10.37 -23.61
N LEU A 788 -22.44 11.70 -23.74
CA LEU A 788 -23.34 12.74 -23.26
C LEU A 788 -23.44 13.83 -24.34
N TRP A 789 -24.62 14.13 -24.74
CA TRP A 789 -24.83 15.23 -25.68
C TRP A 789 -24.73 16.59 -24.97
N SER A 790 -24.15 17.57 -25.64
CA SER A 790 -24.26 18.95 -25.22
C SER A 790 -25.75 19.37 -25.23
N PRO A 791 -26.32 19.88 -24.14
CA PRO A 791 -27.68 20.39 -24.13
C PRO A 791 -27.93 21.49 -25.15
N ARG A 792 -26.88 22.16 -25.61
CA ARG A 792 -26.91 23.20 -26.63
C ARG A 792 -26.86 22.66 -28.07
N GLY A 793 -26.64 21.36 -28.24
CA GLY A 793 -26.36 20.73 -29.51
C GLY A 793 -24.96 21.00 -30.04
N GLY A 794 -24.63 20.40 -31.16
CA GLY A 794 -23.36 20.60 -31.88
C GLY A 794 -22.17 19.84 -31.33
N GLU A 795 -22.22 19.36 -30.09
CA GLU A 795 -21.13 18.63 -29.43
C GLU A 795 -21.61 17.35 -28.76
N LEU A 796 -20.81 16.29 -28.87
CA LEU A 796 -21.00 15.01 -28.19
C LEU A 796 -19.77 14.74 -27.33
N PHE A 797 -19.97 14.70 -26.02
CA PHE A 797 -18.94 14.40 -25.04
C PHE A 797 -18.91 12.91 -24.74
N TYR A 798 -17.74 12.39 -24.40
CA TYR A 798 -17.60 11.01 -23.96
C TYR A 798 -16.33 10.86 -23.12
N ARG A 799 -16.27 9.82 -22.32
CA ARG A 799 -15.02 9.40 -21.71
C ARG A 799 -14.15 8.76 -22.76
N GLY A 800 -12.92 9.22 -22.89
CA GLY A 800 -11.89 8.57 -23.70
C GLY A 800 -11.62 7.15 -23.21
N ASN A 801 -10.60 6.54 -23.77
CA ASN A 801 -10.12 5.23 -23.28
C ASN A 801 -10.11 5.26 -21.73
N PRO A 802 -10.69 4.25 -21.04
CA PRO A 802 -10.70 4.19 -19.56
C PRO A 802 -9.37 4.52 -18.89
N ALA A 803 -8.24 4.12 -19.52
CA ALA A 803 -6.90 4.51 -19.06
C ALA A 803 -6.62 6.03 -19.10
N ALA A 804 -7.23 6.74 -20.03
CA ALA A 804 -6.92 8.17 -20.24
C ALA A 804 -7.62 9.09 -19.24
N ARG A 805 -8.69 8.62 -18.57
CA ARG A 805 -9.46 9.40 -17.57
C ARG A 805 -9.85 10.81 -18.02
N SER A 806 -9.83 11.06 -19.34
CA SER A 806 -10.08 12.33 -19.98
C SER A 806 -11.52 12.45 -20.45
N ILE A 807 -12.03 13.68 -20.47
CA ILE A 807 -13.28 14.00 -21.15
C ILE A 807 -12.93 14.40 -22.58
N MET A 808 -13.54 13.69 -23.54
CA MET A 808 -13.38 13.93 -24.97
C MET A 808 -14.62 14.63 -25.53
N VAL A 809 -14.44 15.34 -26.61
CA VAL A 809 -15.54 15.99 -27.34
C VAL A 809 -15.39 15.79 -28.85
N ALA A 810 -16.47 15.49 -29.50
CA ALA A 810 -16.60 15.49 -30.97
C ALA A 810 -17.68 16.51 -31.39
N ASP A 811 -17.35 17.37 -32.33
CA ASP A 811 -18.35 18.25 -32.95
C ASP A 811 -19.20 17.43 -33.93
N TYR A 812 -20.50 17.66 -33.97
CA TYR A 812 -21.37 16.95 -34.90
C TYR A 812 -22.33 17.87 -35.65
N THR A 813 -22.76 17.42 -36.79
CA THR A 813 -23.87 18.02 -37.59
C THR A 813 -24.90 16.95 -37.91
N ALA A 814 -26.16 17.31 -37.83
CA ALA A 814 -27.28 16.41 -38.13
C ALA A 814 -28.30 17.16 -38.96
N ALA A 815 -28.28 16.94 -40.29
CA ALA A 815 -29.19 17.58 -41.26
C ALA A 815 -29.68 16.57 -42.30
N GLY A 816 -30.94 16.65 -42.69
CA GLY A 816 -31.51 15.85 -43.75
C GLY A 816 -31.47 14.33 -43.53
N GLY A 817 -31.44 13.85 -42.27
CA GLY A 817 -31.29 12.43 -41.94
C GLY A 817 -29.84 11.92 -41.97
N LEU A 818 -28.86 12.78 -42.27
CA LEU A 818 -27.45 12.45 -42.24
C LEU A 818 -26.86 12.95 -40.91
N PHE A 819 -25.99 12.12 -40.33
CA PHE A 819 -25.21 12.47 -39.15
C PHE A 819 -23.73 12.41 -39.51
N ALA A 820 -22.97 13.42 -39.11
CA ALA A 820 -21.53 13.45 -39.27
C ALA A 820 -20.90 14.01 -38.01
N ALA A 821 -19.83 13.40 -37.55
CA ALA A 821 -19.06 13.81 -36.38
C ALA A 821 -17.59 14.04 -36.76
N SER A 822 -16.94 15.03 -36.13
CA SER A 822 -15.49 15.20 -36.20
C SER A 822 -14.75 14.12 -35.43
N ALA A 823 -13.45 13.99 -35.65
CA ALA A 823 -12.60 13.22 -34.78
C ALA A 823 -12.66 13.77 -33.34
N GLY A 824 -12.70 12.88 -32.37
CA GLY A 824 -12.70 13.28 -30.97
C GLY A 824 -11.41 13.96 -30.56
N ARG A 825 -11.53 15.07 -29.83
CA ARG A 825 -10.43 15.81 -29.22
C ARG A 825 -10.63 15.89 -27.71
N GLN A 826 -9.55 16.03 -26.97
CA GLN A 826 -9.63 16.22 -25.54
C GLN A 826 -10.30 17.56 -25.21
N TRP A 827 -11.28 17.54 -24.30
CA TRP A 827 -12.03 18.73 -23.91
C TRP A 827 -11.27 19.59 -22.90
N THR A 828 -10.55 18.94 -21.96
CA THR A 828 -9.69 19.59 -20.96
C THR A 828 -8.53 18.66 -20.60
N ASP A 829 -7.38 19.25 -20.21
CA ASP A 829 -6.20 18.49 -19.77
C ASP A 829 -6.38 17.90 -18.36
N ARG A 830 -7.41 18.35 -17.61
CA ARG A 830 -7.68 17.85 -16.27
C ARG A 830 -8.23 16.44 -16.31
N LEU A 831 -7.52 15.52 -15.67
CA LEU A 831 -7.99 14.17 -15.45
C LEU A 831 -9.01 14.13 -14.32
N THR A 832 -9.98 13.25 -14.42
CA THR A 832 -11.04 13.11 -13.43
C THR A 832 -11.22 11.64 -13.05
N ARG A 833 -11.66 11.38 -11.81
CA ARG A 833 -11.85 10.01 -11.31
C ARG A 833 -12.94 9.30 -12.10
N THR A 834 -12.70 8.04 -12.42
CA THR A 834 -13.73 7.09 -12.81
C THR A 834 -14.17 6.27 -11.60
N VAL A 835 -15.44 5.98 -11.48
CA VAL A 835 -16.00 5.18 -10.37
C VAL A 835 -16.47 3.86 -10.96
N GLY A 836 -15.58 2.88 -11.02
CA GLY A 836 -15.86 1.59 -11.66
C GLY A 836 -16.38 1.76 -13.10
N THR A 837 -17.39 0.99 -13.48
CA THR A 837 -18.08 1.05 -14.78
C THR A 837 -19.29 2.00 -14.76
N PHE A 838 -19.31 3.01 -13.88
CA PHE A 838 -20.46 3.91 -13.71
C PHE A 838 -20.19 5.27 -14.34
N LEU A 839 -21.29 5.92 -14.74
CA LEU A 839 -21.24 7.30 -15.17
C LEU A 839 -20.70 8.17 -14.02
N SER A 840 -19.52 8.73 -14.22
CA SER A 840 -18.76 9.48 -13.20
C SER A 840 -18.63 10.97 -13.52
N TYR A 841 -19.40 11.47 -14.48
CA TYR A 841 -19.43 12.87 -14.87
C TYR A 841 -20.79 13.21 -15.51
N ASN A 842 -21.17 14.47 -15.49
CA ASN A 842 -22.37 14.95 -16.20
C ASN A 842 -22.14 16.38 -16.69
N VAL A 843 -22.67 16.70 -17.89
CA VAL A 843 -22.58 18.02 -18.46
C VAL A 843 -23.69 18.91 -17.91
N ALA A 844 -23.33 20.13 -17.51
CA ALA A 844 -24.31 21.11 -17.06
C ALA A 844 -25.17 21.62 -18.24
N PRO A 845 -26.41 22.11 -17.97
CA PRO A 845 -27.28 22.63 -19.03
C PRO A 845 -26.70 23.82 -19.78
N ASP A 846 -25.71 24.52 -19.19
CA ASP A 846 -24.97 25.58 -19.88
C ASP A 846 -24.01 25.05 -20.96
N GLY A 847 -23.78 23.73 -21.04
CA GLY A 847 -22.87 23.08 -21.98
C GLY A 847 -21.38 23.47 -21.78
N LYS A 848 -21.04 24.17 -20.69
CA LYS A 848 -19.69 24.74 -20.47
C LYS A 848 -18.96 24.14 -19.30
N ARG A 849 -19.66 23.48 -18.39
CA ARG A 849 -19.11 22.91 -17.16
C ARG A 849 -19.60 21.48 -16.95
N PHE A 850 -18.85 20.74 -16.19
CA PHE A 850 -19.19 19.37 -15.80
C PHE A 850 -19.26 19.24 -14.28
N ALA A 851 -20.12 18.38 -13.78
CA ALA A 851 -19.97 17.76 -12.47
C ALA A 851 -19.01 16.58 -12.64
N VAL A 852 -17.96 16.52 -11.84
CA VAL A 852 -16.91 15.49 -11.87
C VAL A 852 -16.47 15.09 -10.47
N PHE A 853 -15.83 13.92 -10.36
CA PHE A 853 -15.14 13.51 -9.16
C PHE A 853 -13.65 13.80 -9.31
N PRO A 854 -12.98 14.40 -8.30
CA PRO A 854 -11.56 14.68 -8.37
C PRO A 854 -10.76 13.38 -8.41
N MET A 855 -9.64 13.42 -9.10
CA MET A 855 -8.60 12.43 -8.85
C MET A 855 -8.18 12.54 -7.38
N PRO A 856 -7.81 11.43 -6.70
CA PRO A 856 -7.08 11.56 -5.45
C PRO A 856 -5.95 12.54 -5.69
N GLU A 857 -5.77 13.50 -4.83
CA GLU A 857 -4.51 14.23 -4.81
C GLU A 857 -3.45 13.16 -4.51
N ALA A 858 -2.89 12.57 -5.56
CA ALA A 858 -1.57 12.01 -5.45
C ALA A 858 -0.74 13.15 -4.87
N ALA A 859 -0.14 12.91 -3.70
CA ALA A 859 0.72 13.89 -3.10
C ALA A 859 1.58 14.44 -4.24
N ALA A 860 1.53 15.75 -4.48
CA ALA A 860 2.11 16.41 -5.65
C ALA A 860 3.64 16.24 -5.71
N GLU A 861 4.20 15.42 -4.84
CA GLU A 861 5.60 15.11 -4.65
C GLU A 861 6.02 13.72 -5.18
N ASP A 862 5.08 12.82 -5.53
CA ASP A 862 5.44 11.46 -5.96
C ASP A 862 5.52 11.33 -7.50
N LYS A 863 6.37 12.14 -8.13
CA LYS A 863 6.90 11.88 -9.49
C LYS A 863 8.01 10.82 -9.49
N GLY A 864 8.25 10.16 -8.35
CA GLY A 864 9.20 9.07 -8.18
C GLY A 864 8.63 7.70 -8.56
N ALA A 865 9.52 6.71 -8.67
CA ALA A 865 9.12 5.32 -8.84
C ALA A 865 8.19 4.87 -7.69
N PRO A 866 7.16 4.02 -7.97
CA PRO A 866 6.26 3.53 -6.93
C PRO A 866 7.04 2.86 -5.79
N HIS A 867 6.69 3.21 -4.56
CA HIS A 867 7.25 2.63 -3.34
C HIS A 867 6.26 1.66 -2.72
N VAL A 868 6.78 0.60 -2.17
CA VAL A 868 6.03 -0.38 -1.36
C VAL A 868 6.75 -0.60 -0.04
N THR A 869 5.98 -0.89 0.98
CA THR A 869 6.50 -1.18 2.32
C THR A 869 6.50 -2.68 2.56
N PHE A 870 7.65 -3.21 2.95
CA PHE A 870 7.83 -4.58 3.40
C PHE A 870 7.83 -4.62 4.93
N LEU A 871 7.05 -5.53 5.49
CA LEU A 871 7.11 -5.88 6.91
C LEU A 871 7.69 -7.29 7.06
N LEU A 872 8.91 -7.37 7.56
CA LEU A 872 9.55 -8.65 7.86
C LEU A 872 9.24 -9.07 9.29
N ASN A 873 9.19 -10.38 9.53
CA ASN A 873 8.82 -10.96 10.83
C ASN A 873 7.37 -10.61 11.25
N PHE A 874 6.47 -10.48 10.29
CA PHE A 874 5.08 -10.11 10.56
C PHE A 874 4.37 -11.18 11.40
N PHE A 875 4.69 -12.45 11.25
CA PHE A 875 4.15 -13.54 12.07
C PHE A 875 4.56 -13.43 13.54
N ASP A 876 5.79 -12.97 13.83
CA ASP A 876 6.23 -12.73 15.21
C ASP A 876 5.41 -11.60 15.85
N GLU A 877 5.07 -10.56 15.07
CA GLU A 877 4.22 -9.46 15.51
C GLU A 877 2.78 -9.92 15.77
N LEU A 878 2.24 -10.79 14.91
CA LEU A 878 0.91 -11.38 15.12
C LEU A 878 0.88 -12.20 16.41
N ARG A 879 1.84 -13.12 16.62
CA ARG A 879 1.95 -13.90 17.86
C ARG A 879 2.04 -13.04 19.11
N ARG A 880 2.69 -11.88 19.01
CA ARG A 880 2.85 -10.94 20.13
C ARG A 880 1.58 -10.15 20.43
N LYS A 881 0.81 -9.77 19.40
CA LYS A 881 -0.36 -8.88 19.54
C LYS A 881 -1.68 -9.63 19.65
N VAL A 882 -1.84 -10.74 18.94
CA VAL A 882 -3.09 -11.50 18.92
C VAL A 882 -3.12 -12.44 20.13
N PRO A 883 -4.07 -12.29 21.06
CA PRO A 883 -4.18 -13.20 22.21
C PRO A 883 -4.55 -14.60 21.73
N VAL A 884 -3.73 -15.58 22.04
CA VAL A 884 -4.09 -16.99 21.87
C VAL A 884 -5.25 -17.26 22.83
N GLY A 885 -6.46 -17.37 22.31
CA GLY A 885 -7.64 -17.68 23.13
C GLY A 885 -7.41 -19.00 23.89
N LYS A 886 -7.51 -18.94 25.23
CA LYS A 886 -7.50 -20.10 26.12
C LYS A 886 -8.73 -20.97 25.88
#